data_d6edcc43083e3bebf7e803c579eafdee
#
_entry.id   d6edcc43083e3bebf7e803c579eafdee
#
_cell.length_a   1.000
_cell.length_b   1.000
_cell.length_c   1.000
_cell.angle_alpha   90.00
_cell.angle_beta   90.00
_cell.angle_gamma   90.00
#
_symmetry.space_group_name_H-M   'P 1'
#
loop_
_entity.id
_entity.type
_entity.pdbx_description
1 polymer ?
#
loop_
_entity_poly.entity_id
_entity_poly.type
_entity_poly.pdbx_seq_one_letter_code
_entity_poly.pdbx_strand_id
1 'polypeptide(L)'
;MTERPTIIDYVEKYTRQFADHVYLREKVNGKWLEITQEQTRNEAYRIGAGLISLGVKKGDKIALLSESRAMWILAEIGALYAAAIDVPLSVNLGEGKDLVFRINHSESRYIFVSGNHLPRIRAILDQCPDVEKVIVFDDTAFDFDKLGPKEIRMSEIQKMGDEFLKAHRDEFEARFKSIGPDDVANISYTSGTTADPKGIMLTHRNYTANVAQGSSVISIGPDSTMLIILPLDHCFAHVAGMYTMMGYAGSIAFVPIGKNALATLRNIPSAIAETRPHVMLSVPALARNFKKNIETGIKKQGPKVEKLFNFAVNNAIKYNKEYYNRGTGGTFWRKPLVALFDKILFKKVRESFGGRMKFFVGGGALLDIELQRFFCAVGMPMFQGYGLTEATPIICANSEGHARFGSSGRIVKPMDCVILDAEGKEVPHGTRGEIVIRGENVMAGYWKNPKATADTIIDGWLHTGDMGYICPEDPEFLYVVGRFKSLLISSDGEKYSPEGFEDNLTETSKFVNACVLHNNQNPYCVALIVPDKAALKEAVEAKGLDAASEEGRKAMLDIIQKEVDTYKKGGKHEGMFPERWLPTAIGICDEEFTIANKMMNSTMKIVRGKVEEHYASLLDYLYTTEGKEIINPRNLEALK
;
A
#
# COMPACT_ATOMS: atom_id res chain seq x y z
N MET A 1 -23.70 24.06 -9.49
CA MET A 1 -22.77 22.94 -9.29
C MET A 1 -23.57 21.66 -9.51
N THR A 2 -23.18 20.81 -10.44
CA THR A 2 -23.78 19.49 -10.58
C THR A 2 -23.51 18.74 -9.26
N GLU A 3 -24.57 18.28 -8.61
CA GLU A 3 -24.47 17.53 -7.36
C GLU A 3 -23.58 16.30 -7.59
N ARG A 4 -22.53 16.13 -6.77
CA ARG A 4 -21.65 14.95 -6.87
C ARG A 4 -22.44 13.72 -6.46
N PRO A 5 -22.28 12.58 -7.18
CA PRO A 5 -22.92 11.35 -6.79
C PRO A 5 -22.35 10.84 -5.47
N THR A 6 -23.15 10.10 -4.73
CA THR A 6 -22.69 9.28 -3.60
C THR A 6 -22.12 7.95 -4.07
N ILE A 7 -21.48 7.19 -3.19
CA ILE A 7 -21.05 5.80 -3.48
C ILE A 7 -22.28 4.95 -3.84
N ILE A 8 -23.39 5.16 -3.15
CA ILE A 8 -24.64 4.43 -3.41
C ILE A 8 -25.16 4.71 -4.81
N ASP A 9 -25.09 5.96 -5.29
CA ASP A 9 -25.46 6.30 -6.67
C ASP A 9 -24.61 5.53 -7.70
N TYR A 10 -23.33 5.25 -7.41
CA TYR A 10 -22.51 4.41 -8.27
C TYR A 10 -23.03 2.97 -8.31
N VAL A 11 -23.33 2.37 -7.15
CA VAL A 11 -23.89 1.01 -7.08
C VAL A 11 -25.19 0.93 -7.88
N GLU A 12 -26.11 1.88 -7.67
CA GLU A 12 -27.40 1.94 -8.37
C GLU A 12 -27.24 2.14 -9.87
N LYS A 13 -26.34 3.05 -10.29
CA LYS A 13 -26.08 3.35 -11.69
C LYS A 13 -25.53 2.11 -12.43
N TYR A 14 -24.49 1.50 -11.88
CA TYR A 14 -23.79 0.41 -12.57
C TYR A 14 -24.57 -0.89 -12.52
N THR A 15 -25.36 -1.14 -11.48
CA THR A 15 -26.32 -2.24 -11.47
C THR A 15 -27.34 -2.10 -12.59
N ARG A 16 -27.89 -0.89 -12.83
CA ARG A 16 -28.83 -0.67 -13.92
C ARG A 16 -28.22 -0.86 -15.31
N GLN A 17 -26.95 -0.49 -15.48
CA GLN A 17 -26.26 -0.56 -16.78
C GLN A 17 -25.67 -1.95 -17.08
N PHE A 18 -25.27 -2.68 -16.04
CA PHE A 18 -24.46 -3.89 -16.15
C PHE A 18 -24.94 -4.99 -15.17
N ALA A 19 -26.25 -5.18 -15.03
CA ALA A 19 -26.87 -6.08 -14.04
C ALA A 19 -26.22 -7.46 -13.98
N ASP A 20 -26.06 -8.11 -15.14
CA ASP A 20 -25.52 -9.45 -15.29
C ASP A 20 -23.99 -9.50 -15.32
N HIS A 21 -23.30 -8.35 -15.28
CA HIS A 21 -21.85 -8.32 -15.32
C HIS A 21 -21.27 -8.77 -13.99
N VAL A 22 -20.27 -9.67 -14.03
CA VAL A 22 -19.60 -10.18 -12.83
C VAL A 22 -18.76 -9.06 -12.20
N TYR A 23 -19.09 -8.70 -10.97
CA TYR A 23 -18.32 -7.74 -10.20
C TYR A 23 -17.33 -8.42 -9.26
N LEU A 24 -17.74 -9.41 -8.48
CA LEU A 24 -16.89 -10.06 -7.49
C LEU A 24 -16.64 -11.53 -7.85
N ARG A 25 -15.41 -11.98 -7.63
CA ARG A 25 -14.98 -13.36 -7.81
C ARG A 25 -14.23 -13.83 -6.58
N GLU A 26 -14.74 -14.84 -5.90
CA GLU A 26 -14.10 -15.43 -4.70
C GLU A 26 -14.03 -16.95 -4.84
N LYS A 27 -12.91 -17.55 -4.39
CA LYS A 27 -12.75 -19.01 -4.43
C LYS A 27 -13.20 -19.63 -3.12
N VAL A 28 -14.33 -20.33 -3.14
CA VAL A 28 -14.91 -21.03 -1.99
C VAL A 28 -14.93 -22.52 -2.27
N ASN A 29 -14.42 -23.34 -1.35
CA ASN A 29 -14.34 -24.81 -1.48
C ASN A 29 -13.72 -25.26 -2.82
N GLY A 30 -12.68 -24.56 -3.26
CA GLY A 30 -11.94 -24.86 -4.49
C GLY A 30 -12.59 -24.40 -5.80
N LYS A 31 -13.78 -23.81 -5.75
CA LYS A 31 -14.51 -23.31 -6.94
C LYS A 31 -14.61 -21.79 -6.90
N TRP A 32 -14.44 -21.15 -8.06
CA TRP A 32 -14.69 -19.71 -8.20
C TRP A 32 -16.19 -19.45 -8.21
N LEU A 33 -16.66 -18.68 -7.23
CA LEU A 33 -17.99 -18.10 -7.22
C LEU A 33 -17.93 -16.72 -7.86
N GLU A 34 -18.90 -16.43 -8.70
CA GLU A 34 -19.07 -15.15 -9.38
C GLU A 34 -20.35 -14.48 -8.88
N ILE A 35 -20.24 -13.23 -8.49
CA ILE A 35 -21.33 -12.40 -7.99
C ILE A 35 -21.50 -11.23 -8.96
N THR A 36 -22.68 -11.10 -9.56
CA THR A 36 -22.96 -10.02 -10.52
C THR A 36 -23.18 -8.68 -9.82
N GLN A 37 -23.24 -7.59 -10.59
CA GLN A 37 -23.58 -6.25 -10.08
C GLN A 37 -24.95 -6.25 -9.40
N GLU A 38 -25.95 -6.92 -10.00
CA GLU A 38 -27.28 -7.02 -9.43
C GLU A 38 -27.29 -7.84 -8.14
N GLN A 39 -26.61 -8.97 -8.13
CA GLN A 39 -26.49 -9.79 -6.92
C GLN A 39 -25.75 -9.02 -5.82
N THR A 40 -24.68 -8.28 -6.15
CA THR A 40 -23.96 -7.42 -5.20
C THR A 40 -24.89 -6.40 -4.54
N ARG A 41 -25.66 -5.67 -5.35
CA ARG A 41 -26.63 -4.70 -4.84
C ARG A 41 -27.69 -5.38 -3.97
N ASN A 42 -28.25 -6.49 -4.45
CA ASN A 42 -29.33 -7.18 -3.71
C ASN A 42 -28.85 -7.72 -2.37
N GLU A 43 -27.64 -8.27 -2.31
CA GLU A 43 -27.03 -8.70 -1.03
C GLU A 43 -26.74 -7.49 -0.11
N ALA A 44 -26.23 -6.40 -0.65
CA ALA A 44 -26.02 -5.18 0.13
C ALA A 44 -27.34 -4.57 0.64
N TYR A 45 -28.43 -4.67 -0.13
CA TYR A 45 -29.78 -4.29 0.32
C TYR A 45 -30.22 -5.13 1.54
N ARG A 46 -30.06 -6.45 1.46
CA ARG A 46 -30.40 -7.36 2.54
C ARG A 46 -29.62 -7.03 3.82
N ILE A 47 -28.32 -6.78 3.67
CA ILE A 47 -27.45 -6.40 4.81
C ILE A 47 -27.90 -5.04 5.35
N GLY A 48 -28.06 -4.02 4.52
CA GLY A 48 -28.44 -2.66 4.94
C GLY A 48 -29.80 -2.61 5.61
N ALA A 49 -30.80 -3.30 5.07
CA ALA A 49 -32.13 -3.42 5.64
C ALA A 49 -32.11 -4.20 6.97
N GLY A 50 -31.29 -5.27 7.05
CA GLY A 50 -31.10 -6.03 8.28
C GLY A 50 -30.45 -5.19 9.38
N LEU A 51 -29.48 -4.34 9.03
CA LEU A 51 -28.87 -3.39 9.97
C LEU A 51 -29.89 -2.37 10.49
N ILE A 52 -30.74 -1.82 9.62
CA ILE A 52 -31.82 -0.90 10.04
C ILE A 52 -32.78 -1.64 10.97
N SER A 53 -33.19 -2.86 10.64
CA SER A 53 -34.03 -3.69 11.50
C SER A 53 -33.36 -4.01 12.85
N LEU A 54 -32.02 -4.13 12.89
CA LEU A 54 -31.25 -4.32 14.12
C LEU A 54 -31.19 -3.04 14.99
N GLY A 55 -31.58 -1.88 14.45
CA GLY A 55 -31.58 -0.59 15.13
C GLY A 55 -30.43 0.37 14.74
N VAL A 56 -29.69 0.07 13.68
CA VAL A 56 -28.65 0.97 13.16
C VAL A 56 -29.27 2.27 12.66
N LYS A 57 -28.72 3.39 13.10
CA LYS A 57 -29.16 4.74 12.75
C LYS A 57 -28.21 5.38 11.75
N LYS A 58 -28.68 6.40 11.03
CA LYS A 58 -27.80 7.23 10.19
C LYS A 58 -26.65 7.80 11.02
N GLY A 59 -25.42 7.61 10.54
CA GLY A 59 -24.20 8.09 11.20
C GLY A 59 -23.65 7.18 12.31
N ASP A 60 -24.31 6.05 12.61
CA ASP A 60 -23.71 5.03 13.47
C ASP A 60 -22.45 4.46 12.80
N LYS A 61 -21.44 4.12 13.59
CA LYS A 61 -20.18 3.58 13.10
C LYS A 61 -20.18 2.06 13.26
N ILE A 62 -19.73 1.39 12.22
CA ILE A 62 -19.60 -0.07 12.16
C ILE A 62 -18.14 -0.40 11.89
N ALA A 63 -17.45 -0.99 12.86
CA ALA A 63 -16.09 -1.47 12.65
C ALA A 63 -16.09 -2.74 11.78
N LEU A 64 -15.14 -2.85 10.84
CA LEU A 64 -15.01 -4.00 9.95
C LEU A 64 -13.63 -4.63 10.07
N LEU A 65 -13.54 -5.85 10.64
CA LEU A 65 -12.30 -6.60 10.82
C LEU A 65 -12.36 -7.93 10.06
N SER A 66 -11.82 -7.95 8.86
CA SER A 66 -11.79 -9.15 8.01
C SER A 66 -10.69 -9.06 6.97
N GLU A 67 -10.27 -10.21 6.47
CA GLU A 67 -9.46 -10.32 5.27
C GLU A 67 -10.22 -9.79 4.05
N SER A 68 -9.47 -9.38 3.00
CA SER A 68 -10.06 -8.93 1.74
C SER A 68 -10.79 -10.06 1.04
N ARG A 69 -12.11 -9.93 0.90
CA ARG A 69 -13.02 -10.94 0.34
C ARG A 69 -14.33 -10.29 -0.12
N ALA A 70 -15.16 -11.04 -0.85
CA ALA A 70 -16.44 -10.54 -1.34
C ALA A 70 -17.35 -10.04 -0.20
N MET A 71 -17.46 -10.79 0.90
CA MET A 71 -18.28 -10.41 2.06
C MET A 71 -17.80 -9.10 2.72
N TRP A 72 -16.51 -8.78 2.67
CA TRP A 72 -15.98 -7.48 3.13
C TRP A 72 -16.64 -6.32 2.37
N ILE A 73 -16.68 -6.43 1.03
CA ILE A 73 -17.31 -5.42 0.15
C ILE A 73 -18.83 -5.35 0.37
N LEU A 74 -19.48 -6.51 0.47
CA LEU A 74 -20.93 -6.57 0.68
C LEU A 74 -21.34 -5.96 2.03
N ALA A 75 -20.56 -6.20 3.08
CA ALA A 75 -20.78 -5.66 4.41
C ALA A 75 -20.66 -4.13 4.43
N GLU A 76 -19.59 -3.59 3.82
CA GLU A 76 -19.41 -2.14 3.71
C GLU A 76 -20.52 -1.49 2.91
N ILE A 77 -20.81 -1.98 1.69
CA ILE A 77 -21.87 -1.40 0.86
C ILE A 77 -23.23 -1.49 1.59
N GLY A 78 -23.49 -2.60 2.30
CA GLY A 78 -24.68 -2.76 3.14
C GLY A 78 -24.75 -1.73 4.28
N ALA A 79 -23.63 -1.48 4.96
CA ALA A 79 -23.55 -0.42 5.97
C ALA A 79 -23.85 0.96 5.38
N LEU A 80 -23.30 1.25 4.19
CA LEU A 80 -23.57 2.51 3.49
C LEU A 80 -25.05 2.63 3.08
N TYR A 81 -25.72 1.55 2.67
CA TYR A 81 -27.18 1.58 2.42
C TYR A 81 -28.00 1.86 3.69
N ALA A 82 -27.51 1.43 4.85
CA ALA A 82 -28.10 1.80 6.14
C ALA A 82 -27.78 3.24 6.57
N ALA A 83 -27.04 4.00 5.75
CA ALA A 83 -26.47 5.32 6.04
C ALA A 83 -25.55 5.30 7.29
N ALA A 84 -24.92 4.18 7.56
CA ALA A 84 -23.87 4.04 8.58
C ALA A 84 -22.50 4.42 8.03
N ILE A 85 -21.55 4.62 8.92
CA ILE A 85 -20.15 4.94 8.62
C ILE A 85 -19.32 3.67 8.81
N ASP A 86 -18.58 3.25 7.77
CA ASP A 86 -17.64 2.15 7.87
C ASP A 86 -16.36 2.56 8.59
N VAL A 87 -15.82 1.67 9.42
CA VAL A 87 -14.55 1.84 10.14
C VAL A 87 -13.68 0.60 9.88
N PRO A 88 -12.93 0.58 8.76
CA PRO A 88 -12.12 -0.56 8.41
C PRO A 88 -10.94 -0.71 9.37
N LEU A 89 -10.74 -1.92 9.86
CA LEU A 89 -9.69 -2.29 10.79
C LEU A 89 -8.74 -3.30 10.14
N SER A 90 -7.43 -3.04 10.22
CA SER A 90 -6.45 -3.95 9.66
C SER A 90 -6.37 -5.25 10.45
N VAL A 91 -6.38 -6.37 9.73
CA VAL A 91 -6.13 -7.71 10.32
C VAL A 91 -4.72 -7.84 10.90
N ASN A 92 -3.79 -6.96 10.50
CA ASN A 92 -2.41 -6.92 10.97
C ASN A 92 -2.22 -6.07 12.24
N LEU A 93 -3.27 -5.44 12.79
CA LEU A 93 -3.17 -4.76 14.07
C LEU A 93 -2.77 -5.74 15.17
N GLY A 94 -1.92 -5.28 16.11
CA GLY A 94 -1.56 -6.06 17.28
C GLY A 94 -2.77 -6.40 18.15
N GLU A 95 -2.63 -7.43 18.98
CA GLU A 95 -3.70 -7.81 19.92
C GLU A 95 -3.90 -6.74 21.01
N GLY A 96 -5.15 -6.43 21.33
CA GLY A 96 -5.54 -5.65 22.50
C GLY A 96 -5.62 -4.15 22.25
N LYS A 97 -4.68 -3.36 22.78
CA LYS A 97 -4.80 -1.88 22.89
C LYS A 97 -5.13 -1.15 21.59
N ASP A 98 -4.56 -1.58 20.47
CA ASP A 98 -4.76 -0.91 19.18
C ASP A 98 -6.18 -1.11 18.62
N LEU A 99 -6.75 -2.29 18.78
CA LEU A 99 -8.14 -2.56 18.39
C LEU A 99 -9.11 -1.84 19.32
N VAL A 100 -8.91 -1.96 20.65
CA VAL A 100 -9.73 -1.28 21.68
C VAL A 100 -9.75 0.23 21.43
N PHE A 101 -8.57 0.83 21.19
CA PHE A 101 -8.49 2.26 20.90
C PHE A 101 -9.36 2.66 19.70
N ARG A 102 -9.22 1.96 18.56
CA ARG A 102 -9.94 2.33 17.34
C ARG A 102 -11.44 2.14 17.46
N ILE A 103 -11.88 1.04 18.07
CA ILE A 103 -13.32 0.74 18.29
C ILE A 103 -13.94 1.80 19.21
N ASN A 104 -13.30 2.12 20.34
CA ASN A 104 -13.82 3.11 21.29
C ASN A 104 -13.69 4.54 20.77
N HIS A 105 -12.54 4.90 20.16
CA HIS A 105 -12.34 6.24 19.62
C HIS A 105 -13.29 6.56 18.46
N SER A 106 -13.58 5.58 17.59
CA SER A 106 -14.57 5.73 16.52
C SER A 106 -16.00 5.73 17.02
N GLU A 107 -16.27 5.29 18.28
CA GLU A 107 -17.61 5.07 18.81
C GLU A 107 -18.38 4.00 18.01
N SER A 108 -17.68 2.93 17.59
CA SER A 108 -18.32 1.85 16.84
C SER A 108 -19.28 1.07 17.74
N ARG A 109 -20.56 1.10 17.38
CA ARG A 109 -21.63 0.35 18.10
C ARG A 109 -21.79 -1.07 17.58
N TYR A 110 -21.34 -1.32 16.36
CA TYR A 110 -21.45 -2.61 15.70
C TYR A 110 -20.08 -3.01 15.16
N ILE A 111 -19.84 -4.33 15.05
CA ILE A 111 -18.60 -4.86 14.49
C ILE A 111 -18.96 -5.94 13.48
N PHE A 112 -18.50 -5.80 12.23
CA PHE A 112 -18.40 -6.90 11.28
C PHE A 112 -17.08 -7.62 11.49
N VAL A 113 -17.11 -8.96 11.57
CA VAL A 113 -15.89 -9.74 11.77
C VAL A 113 -15.94 -11.06 11.02
N SER A 114 -14.81 -11.44 10.38
CA SER A 114 -14.63 -12.80 9.86
C SER A 114 -14.40 -13.80 10.99
N GLY A 115 -14.77 -15.08 10.78
CA GLY A 115 -14.60 -16.14 11.76
C GLY A 115 -13.16 -16.27 12.27
N ASN A 116 -12.16 -16.04 11.40
CA ASN A 116 -10.74 -16.08 11.78
C ASN A 116 -10.36 -15.03 12.85
N HIS A 117 -11.03 -13.88 12.86
CA HIS A 117 -10.71 -12.75 13.74
C HIS A 117 -11.68 -12.61 14.93
N LEU A 118 -12.76 -13.39 14.97
CA LEU A 118 -13.71 -13.35 16.09
C LEU A 118 -13.05 -13.59 17.47
N PRO A 119 -12.09 -14.54 17.63
CA PRO A 119 -11.42 -14.72 18.92
C PRO A 119 -10.72 -13.45 19.43
N ARG A 120 -10.19 -12.62 18.53
CA ARG A 120 -9.55 -11.35 18.87
C ARG A 120 -10.56 -10.33 19.38
N ILE A 121 -11.74 -10.26 18.76
CA ILE A 121 -12.83 -9.39 19.22
C ILE A 121 -13.35 -9.86 20.58
N ARG A 122 -13.56 -11.16 20.78
CA ARG A 122 -13.97 -11.73 22.08
C ARG A 122 -13.02 -11.35 23.21
N ALA A 123 -11.72 -11.37 22.94
CA ALA A 123 -10.69 -11.05 23.94
C ALA A 123 -10.70 -9.59 24.43
N ILE A 124 -11.31 -8.68 23.68
CA ILE A 124 -11.33 -7.23 23.98
C ILE A 124 -12.74 -6.67 24.20
N LEU A 125 -13.80 -7.47 24.01
CA LEU A 125 -15.18 -6.99 23.97
C LEU A 125 -15.60 -6.32 25.28
N ASP A 126 -15.11 -6.80 26.43
CA ASP A 126 -15.36 -6.20 27.74
C ASP A 126 -14.72 -4.80 27.90
N GLN A 127 -13.73 -4.47 27.07
CA GLN A 127 -13.08 -3.17 27.02
C GLN A 127 -13.74 -2.22 26.00
N CYS A 128 -14.76 -2.69 25.28
CA CYS A 128 -15.50 -1.92 24.28
C CYS A 128 -16.99 -1.82 24.70
N PRO A 129 -17.32 -0.98 25.71
CA PRO A 129 -18.65 -0.96 26.33
C PRO A 129 -19.76 -0.53 25.38
N ASP A 130 -19.47 0.34 24.40
CA ASP A 130 -20.45 0.88 23.45
C ASP A 130 -20.82 -0.13 22.35
N VAL A 131 -20.11 -1.25 22.23
CA VAL A 131 -20.40 -2.29 21.23
C VAL A 131 -21.66 -3.04 21.64
N GLU A 132 -22.70 -2.93 20.82
CA GLU A 132 -24.01 -3.57 21.03
C GLU A 132 -24.08 -4.94 20.38
N LYS A 133 -23.58 -5.09 19.14
CA LYS A 133 -23.58 -6.36 18.41
C LYS A 133 -22.31 -6.57 17.61
N VAL A 134 -21.91 -7.85 17.54
CA VAL A 134 -20.82 -8.37 16.71
C VAL A 134 -21.44 -9.27 15.64
N ILE A 135 -21.34 -8.87 14.38
CA ILE A 135 -21.92 -9.57 13.23
C ILE A 135 -20.83 -10.43 12.62
N VAL A 136 -20.98 -11.74 12.75
CA VAL A 136 -19.97 -12.73 12.36
C VAL A 136 -20.26 -13.21 10.94
N PHE A 137 -19.28 -13.14 10.04
CA PHE A 137 -19.41 -13.69 8.70
C PHE A 137 -19.57 -15.21 8.75
N ASP A 138 -20.46 -15.76 7.90
CA ASP A 138 -20.74 -17.19 7.82
C ASP A 138 -19.58 -17.94 7.15
N ASP A 139 -18.50 -18.16 7.90
CA ASP A 139 -17.33 -18.91 7.45
C ASP A 139 -17.52 -20.41 7.73
N THR A 140 -17.30 -21.23 6.71
CA THR A 140 -17.52 -22.70 6.77
C THR A 140 -16.63 -23.41 7.79
N ALA A 141 -15.56 -22.77 8.25
CA ALA A 141 -14.61 -23.33 9.21
C ALA A 141 -14.93 -22.99 10.67
N PHE A 142 -15.99 -22.19 10.94
CA PHE A 142 -16.33 -21.73 12.28
C PHE A 142 -17.53 -22.51 12.87
N ASP A 143 -17.44 -22.84 14.18
CA ASP A 143 -18.50 -23.49 14.92
C ASP A 143 -19.50 -22.44 15.44
N PHE A 144 -20.57 -22.20 14.69
CA PHE A 144 -21.58 -21.20 15.00
C PHE A 144 -22.52 -21.57 16.17
N ASP A 145 -22.46 -22.79 16.68
CA ASP A 145 -23.29 -23.19 17.83
C ASP A 145 -22.82 -22.56 19.16
N LYS A 146 -21.68 -21.87 19.13
CA LYS A 146 -21.05 -21.22 20.29
C LYS A 146 -20.97 -19.69 20.18
N LEU A 147 -22.01 -19.05 19.64
CA LEU A 147 -22.08 -17.59 19.61
C LEU A 147 -22.35 -17.02 21.00
N GLY A 148 -21.67 -15.93 21.32
CA GLY A 148 -21.92 -15.17 22.56
C GLY A 148 -23.19 -14.30 22.48
N PRO A 149 -23.63 -13.71 23.60
CA PRO A 149 -24.92 -13.00 23.69
C PRO A 149 -24.98 -11.71 22.83
N LYS A 150 -23.83 -11.12 22.53
CA LYS A 150 -23.72 -9.95 21.61
C LYS A 150 -23.47 -10.36 20.15
N GLU A 151 -23.26 -11.65 19.87
CA GLU A 151 -22.89 -12.13 18.54
C GLU A 151 -24.12 -12.56 17.75
N ILE A 152 -24.10 -12.29 16.43
CA ILE A 152 -25.16 -12.66 15.48
C ILE A 152 -24.52 -13.03 14.14
N ARG A 153 -25.09 -14.01 13.43
CA ARG A 153 -24.60 -14.39 12.10
C ARG A 153 -24.95 -13.34 11.04
N MET A 154 -24.09 -13.20 10.03
CA MET A 154 -24.41 -12.39 8.87
C MET A 154 -25.66 -12.89 8.13
N SER A 155 -25.85 -14.20 8.02
CA SER A 155 -27.05 -14.80 7.41
C SER A 155 -28.35 -14.45 8.17
N GLU A 156 -28.28 -14.25 9.49
CA GLU A 156 -29.42 -13.77 10.27
C GLU A 156 -29.74 -12.30 9.98
N ILE A 157 -28.69 -11.45 9.83
CA ILE A 157 -28.85 -10.06 9.40
C ILE A 157 -29.49 -10.00 8.01
N GLN A 158 -29.04 -10.84 7.08
CA GLN A 158 -29.61 -10.92 5.73
C GLN A 158 -31.08 -11.37 5.77
N LYS A 159 -31.43 -12.34 6.62
CA LYS A 159 -32.82 -12.78 6.82
C LYS A 159 -33.71 -11.68 7.42
N MET A 160 -33.22 -10.97 8.44
CA MET A 160 -33.93 -9.81 9.00
C MET A 160 -34.14 -8.74 7.92
N GLY A 161 -33.13 -8.55 7.03
CA GLY A 161 -33.22 -7.64 5.88
C GLY A 161 -34.29 -8.05 4.88
N ASP A 162 -34.40 -9.34 4.54
CA ASP A 162 -35.46 -9.86 3.67
C ASP A 162 -36.84 -9.58 4.23
N GLU A 163 -37.02 -9.76 5.55
CA GLU A 163 -38.28 -9.48 6.24
C GLU A 163 -38.59 -7.99 6.29
N PHE A 164 -37.57 -7.15 6.59
CA PHE A 164 -37.69 -5.70 6.60
C PHE A 164 -38.03 -5.12 5.22
N LEU A 165 -37.34 -5.57 4.17
CA LEU A 165 -37.63 -5.15 2.80
C LEU A 165 -39.03 -5.48 2.33
N LYS A 166 -39.62 -6.57 2.80
CA LYS A 166 -41.02 -6.92 2.48
C LYS A 166 -42.03 -6.01 3.17
N ALA A 167 -41.75 -5.59 4.40
CA ALA A 167 -42.69 -4.83 5.20
C ALA A 167 -42.47 -3.30 5.17
N HIS A 168 -41.21 -2.85 4.95
CA HIS A 168 -40.77 -1.47 5.13
C HIS A 168 -39.85 -0.98 3.99
N ARG A 169 -40.15 -1.36 2.75
CA ARG A 169 -39.36 -0.99 1.58
C ARG A 169 -39.17 0.52 1.45
N ASP A 170 -40.22 1.28 1.66
CA ASP A 170 -40.20 2.75 1.55
C ASP A 170 -39.29 3.39 2.59
N GLU A 171 -39.28 2.84 3.82
CA GLU A 171 -38.37 3.31 4.88
C GLU A 171 -36.91 3.05 4.54
N PHE A 172 -36.60 1.86 4.02
CA PHE A 172 -35.25 1.53 3.54
C PHE A 172 -34.81 2.49 2.42
N GLU A 173 -35.67 2.71 1.42
CA GLU A 173 -35.36 3.63 0.32
C GLU A 173 -35.21 5.07 0.80
N ALA A 174 -36.07 5.54 1.70
CA ALA A 174 -35.93 6.87 2.30
C ALA A 174 -34.60 7.02 3.05
N ARG A 175 -34.14 5.97 3.74
CA ARG A 175 -32.86 5.96 4.47
C ARG A 175 -31.68 6.21 3.53
N PHE A 176 -31.47 5.39 2.50
CA PHE A 176 -30.32 5.55 1.63
C PHE A 176 -30.43 6.79 0.72
N LYS A 177 -31.66 7.22 0.34
CA LYS A 177 -31.88 8.49 -0.37
C LYS A 177 -31.59 9.73 0.49
N SER A 178 -31.52 9.59 1.80
CA SER A 178 -31.14 10.66 2.71
C SER A 178 -29.64 10.92 2.79
N ILE A 179 -28.83 10.10 2.11
CA ILE A 179 -27.37 10.22 2.11
C ILE A 179 -26.98 11.33 1.13
N GLY A 180 -26.29 12.34 1.67
CA GLY A 180 -25.70 13.42 0.86
C GLY A 180 -24.23 13.13 0.51
N PRO A 181 -23.69 13.82 -0.50
CA PRO A 181 -22.29 13.66 -0.90
C PRO A 181 -21.30 14.04 0.22
N ASP A 182 -21.67 14.94 1.11
CA ASP A 182 -20.82 15.40 2.21
C ASP A 182 -21.00 14.59 3.51
N ASP A 183 -21.91 13.59 3.53
CA ASP A 183 -21.98 12.64 4.63
C ASP A 183 -20.67 11.81 4.68
N VAL A 184 -20.18 11.58 5.91
CA VAL A 184 -19.01 10.71 6.12
C VAL A 184 -19.37 9.28 5.80
N ALA A 185 -18.65 8.67 4.86
CA ALA A 185 -18.82 7.27 4.48
C ALA A 185 -17.90 6.35 5.27
N ASN A 186 -16.71 6.85 5.65
CA ASN A 186 -15.67 6.02 6.23
C ASN A 186 -14.80 6.82 7.20
N ILE A 187 -14.29 6.15 8.25
CA ILE A 187 -13.23 6.65 9.13
C ILE A 187 -12.04 5.69 9.05
N SER A 188 -11.06 6.04 8.23
CA SER A 188 -9.83 5.27 8.08
C SER A 188 -8.79 5.68 9.12
N TYR A 189 -8.20 4.71 9.82
CA TYR A 189 -7.14 4.96 10.79
C TYR A 189 -5.77 4.76 10.16
N THR A 190 -4.93 5.80 10.19
CA THR A 190 -3.52 5.68 9.85
C THR A 190 -2.67 5.64 11.11
N SER A 191 -1.63 4.81 11.08
CA SER A 191 -0.56 4.88 12.07
C SER A 191 0.25 6.14 11.77
N GLY A 192 -0.11 7.24 12.43
CA GLY A 192 0.69 8.46 12.38
C GLY A 192 2.12 8.21 12.90
N THR A 193 3.04 9.12 12.60
CA THR A 193 4.37 9.17 13.23
C THR A 193 4.30 9.55 14.72
N THR A 194 3.11 9.87 15.25
CA THR A 194 2.78 10.21 16.64
C THR A 194 2.14 9.01 17.36
N ALA A 195 2.17 9.02 18.69
CA ALA A 195 1.79 7.89 19.55
C ALA A 195 0.38 7.31 19.30
N ASP A 196 -0.61 8.15 18.94
CA ASP A 196 -1.99 7.70 18.75
C ASP A 196 -2.42 7.79 17.27
N PRO A 197 -3.09 6.74 16.72
CA PRO A 197 -3.61 6.75 15.36
C PRO A 197 -4.69 7.81 15.18
N LYS A 198 -4.66 8.51 14.03
CA LYS A 198 -5.70 9.50 13.68
C LYS A 198 -6.79 8.85 12.82
N GLY A 199 -8.05 9.09 13.13
CA GLY A 199 -9.19 8.69 12.32
C GLY A 199 -9.46 9.73 11.22
N ILE A 200 -9.26 9.39 9.97
CA ILE A 200 -9.44 10.26 8.81
C ILE A 200 -10.89 10.11 8.33
N MET A 201 -11.65 11.20 8.33
CA MET A 201 -13.03 11.21 7.85
C MET A 201 -13.08 11.40 6.34
N LEU A 202 -13.57 10.39 5.62
CA LEU A 202 -13.75 10.41 4.18
C LEU A 202 -15.24 10.41 3.84
N THR A 203 -15.68 11.39 3.05
CA THR A 203 -17.08 11.54 2.64
C THR A 203 -17.38 10.77 1.36
N HIS A 204 -18.65 10.56 1.04
CA HIS A 204 -19.08 10.01 -0.25
C HIS A 204 -18.51 10.85 -1.42
N ARG A 205 -18.48 12.18 -1.29
CA ARG A 205 -17.87 13.11 -2.25
C ARG A 205 -16.39 12.83 -2.47
N ASN A 206 -15.63 12.65 -1.39
CA ASN A 206 -14.18 12.38 -1.49
C ASN A 206 -13.94 11.14 -2.35
N TYR A 207 -14.64 10.04 -2.08
CA TYR A 207 -14.51 8.79 -2.82
C TYR A 207 -14.90 8.93 -4.29
N THR A 208 -16.09 9.47 -4.58
CA THR A 208 -16.56 9.56 -5.96
C THR A 208 -15.77 10.57 -6.79
N ALA A 209 -15.29 11.65 -6.17
CA ALA A 209 -14.37 12.59 -6.81
C ALA A 209 -13.04 11.93 -7.15
N ASN A 210 -12.46 11.15 -6.20
CA ASN A 210 -11.16 10.53 -6.44
C ASN A 210 -11.22 9.38 -7.45
N VAL A 211 -12.32 8.61 -7.49
CA VAL A 211 -12.57 7.64 -8.58
C VAL A 211 -12.61 8.34 -9.94
N ALA A 212 -13.33 9.46 -10.04
CA ALA A 212 -13.39 10.25 -11.27
C ALA A 212 -12.02 10.84 -11.65
N GLN A 213 -11.28 11.37 -10.68
CA GLN A 213 -9.92 11.88 -10.87
C GLN A 213 -8.95 10.77 -11.33
N GLY A 214 -9.01 9.59 -10.71
CA GLY A 214 -8.18 8.43 -11.09
C GLY A 214 -8.35 8.01 -12.54
N SER A 215 -9.55 8.14 -13.10
CA SER A 215 -9.81 7.85 -14.51
C SER A 215 -9.14 8.82 -15.48
N SER A 216 -8.71 9.99 -15.01
CA SER A 216 -7.95 10.94 -15.84
C SER A 216 -6.54 10.43 -16.17
N VAL A 217 -6.05 9.44 -15.42
CA VAL A 217 -4.70 8.88 -15.58
C VAL A 217 -4.73 7.40 -15.94
N ILE A 218 -5.65 6.59 -15.42
CA ILE A 218 -5.72 5.15 -15.66
C ILE A 218 -7.06 4.77 -16.30
N SER A 219 -6.99 4.02 -17.43
CA SER A 219 -8.18 3.53 -18.12
C SER A 219 -8.55 2.11 -17.66
N ILE A 220 -9.71 2.00 -17.02
CA ILE A 220 -10.35 0.74 -16.61
C ILE A 220 -11.76 0.72 -17.22
N GLY A 221 -12.25 -0.47 -17.56
CA GLY A 221 -13.58 -0.65 -18.12
C GLY A 221 -14.16 -2.03 -17.81
N PRO A 222 -15.36 -2.33 -18.31
CA PRO A 222 -16.10 -3.58 -17.99
C PRO A 222 -15.31 -4.86 -18.25
N ASP A 223 -14.44 -4.86 -19.26
CA ASP A 223 -13.59 -6.02 -19.59
C ASP A 223 -12.39 -6.18 -18.65
N SER A 224 -12.15 -5.22 -17.76
CA SER A 224 -11.02 -5.25 -16.85
C SER A 224 -11.29 -6.14 -15.64
N THR A 225 -10.32 -6.99 -15.30
CA THR A 225 -10.33 -7.78 -14.07
C THR A 225 -9.13 -7.38 -13.23
N MET A 226 -9.35 -7.08 -11.95
CA MET A 226 -8.31 -6.82 -10.97
C MET A 226 -8.24 -7.95 -9.95
N LEU A 227 -7.03 -8.45 -9.66
CA LEU A 227 -6.81 -9.34 -8.53
C LEU A 227 -6.38 -8.50 -7.32
N ILE A 228 -7.17 -8.53 -6.26
CA ILE A 228 -6.87 -7.85 -5.00
C ILE A 228 -5.90 -8.70 -4.19
N ILE A 229 -4.71 -8.17 -3.97
CA ILE A 229 -3.66 -8.75 -3.13
C ILE A 229 -3.46 -7.90 -1.87
N LEU A 230 -3.59 -6.58 -2.02
CA LEU A 230 -3.44 -5.63 -0.93
C LEU A 230 -4.69 -5.58 -0.05
N PRO A 231 -4.55 -5.28 1.25
CA PRO A 231 -5.68 -5.22 2.18
C PRO A 231 -6.69 -4.11 1.80
N LEU A 232 -7.99 -4.43 1.81
CA LEU A 232 -9.07 -3.47 1.54
C LEU A 232 -9.24 -2.42 2.64
N ASP A 233 -8.81 -2.71 3.87
CA ASP A 233 -8.78 -1.73 4.97
C ASP A 233 -7.82 -0.56 4.71
N HIS A 234 -6.92 -0.69 3.73
CA HIS A 234 -6.02 0.38 3.32
C HIS A 234 -6.60 1.17 2.15
N CYS A 235 -6.65 2.51 2.27
CA CYS A 235 -7.28 3.41 1.31
C CYS A 235 -6.81 3.19 -0.15
N PHE A 236 -5.57 2.77 -0.39
CA PHE A 236 -5.06 2.46 -1.72
C PHE A 236 -5.84 1.32 -2.41
N ALA A 237 -5.97 0.17 -1.76
CA ALA A 237 -6.74 -0.95 -2.32
C ALA A 237 -8.24 -0.67 -2.31
N HIS A 238 -8.72 0.06 -1.31
CA HIS A 238 -10.11 0.44 -1.16
C HIS A 238 -10.58 1.30 -2.34
N VAL A 239 -9.86 2.37 -2.67
CA VAL A 239 -10.26 3.30 -3.75
C VAL A 239 -9.76 2.84 -5.12
N ALA A 240 -8.45 2.67 -5.30
CA ALA A 240 -7.89 2.29 -6.60
C ALA A 240 -8.27 0.85 -7.00
N GLY A 241 -8.56 -0.01 -6.02
CA GLY A 241 -9.07 -1.37 -6.24
C GLY A 241 -10.60 -1.39 -6.32
N MET A 242 -11.26 -1.32 -5.17
CA MET A 242 -12.68 -1.58 -5.04
C MET A 242 -13.54 -0.51 -5.74
N TYR A 243 -13.46 0.74 -5.31
CA TYR A 243 -14.36 1.78 -5.84
C TYR A 243 -14.07 2.16 -7.29
N THR A 244 -12.81 2.11 -7.72
CA THR A 244 -12.50 2.35 -9.13
C THR A 244 -13.06 1.24 -10.02
N MET A 245 -12.92 -0.03 -9.62
CA MET A 245 -13.51 -1.14 -10.38
C MET A 245 -15.05 -1.06 -10.39
N MET A 246 -15.68 -0.71 -9.27
CA MET A 246 -17.12 -0.46 -9.20
C MET A 246 -17.52 0.69 -10.14
N GLY A 247 -16.81 1.82 -10.07
CA GLY A 247 -17.12 3.04 -10.83
C GLY A 247 -16.94 2.91 -12.35
N TYR A 248 -16.34 1.82 -12.84
CA TYR A 248 -16.13 1.55 -14.28
C TYR A 248 -16.60 0.15 -14.69
N ALA A 249 -17.45 -0.48 -13.87
CA ALA A 249 -18.02 -1.81 -14.08
C ALA A 249 -16.98 -2.93 -14.29
N GLY A 250 -15.76 -2.76 -13.79
CA GLY A 250 -14.73 -3.81 -13.81
C GLY A 250 -15.01 -4.92 -12.80
N SER A 251 -14.34 -6.06 -12.95
CA SER A 251 -14.45 -7.21 -12.05
C SER A 251 -13.30 -7.25 -11.04
N ILE A 252 -13.58 -7.66 -9.83
CA ILE A 252 -12.61 -7.89 -8.75
C ILE A 252 -12.53 -9.38 -8.44
N ALA A 253 -11.32 -9.92 -8.36
CA ALA A 253 -11.06 -11.25 -7.84
C ALA A 253 -10.22 -11.15 -6.56
N PHE A 254 -10.41 -12.10 -5.63
CA PHE A 254 -9.68 -12.15 -4.37
C PHE A 254 -8.70 -13.32 -4.34
N VAL A 255 -7.55 -13.10 -3.70
CA VAL A 255 -6.64 -14.20 -3.37
C VAL A 255 -7.31 -15.11 -2.35
N PRO A 256 -7.39 -16.45 -2.59
CA PRO A 256 -8.00 -17.35 -1.63
C PRO A 256 -7.33 -17.28 -0.26
N ILE A 257 -8.15 -17.12 0.79
CA ILE A 257 -7.67 -16.98 2.17
C ILE A 257 -7.07 -18.31 2.63
N GLY A 258 -5.84 -18.28 3.14
CA GLY A 258 -5.16 -19.40 3.78
C GLY A 258 -5.38 -19.44 5.28
N LYS A 259 -4.88 -20.50 5.93
CA LYS A 259 -4.95 -20.63 7.40
C LYS A 259 -4.20 -19.52 8.17
N ASN A 260 -3.29 -18.83 7.50
CA ASN A 260 -2.55 -17.67 8.01
C ASN A 260 -2.09 -16.79 6.84
N ALA A 261 -1.52 -15.63 7.13
CA ALA A 261 -1.05 -14.67 6.14
C ALA A 261 -0.05 -15.28 5.14
N LEU A 262 0.91 -16.09 5.61
CA LEU A 262 1.90 -16.74 4.75
C LEU A 262 1.24 -17.76 3.79
N ALA A 263 0.24 -18.51 4.25
CA ALA A 263 -0.51 -19.43 3.42
C ALA A 263 -1.33 -18.67 2.36
N THR A 264 -1.90 -17.52 2.70
CA THR A 264 -2.58 -16.64 1.75
C THR A 264 -1.62 -16.13 0.67
N LEU A 265 -0.42 -15.68 1.05
CA LEU A 265 0.60 -15.22 0.09
C LEU A 265 1.02 -16.33 -0.89
N ARG A 266 1.08 -17.59 -0.45
CA ARG A 266 1.39 -18.75 -1.31
C ARG A 266 0.30 -19.02 -2.35
N ASN A 267 -0.92 -18.55 -2.16
CA ASN A 267 -2.03 -18.69 -3.11
C ASN A 267 -1.98 -17.65 -4.24
N ILE A 268 -1.16 -16.60 -4.16
CA ILE A 268 -1.08 -15.53 -5.16
C ILE A 268 -0.77 -16.07 -6.56
N PRO A 269 0.26 -16.91 -6.79
CA PRO A 269 0.58 -17.38 -8.14
C PRO A 269 -0.57 -18.18 -8.79
N SER A 270 -1.24 -19.05 -8.03
CA SER A 270 -2.38 -19.82 -8.55
C SER A 270 -3.59 -18.91 -8.83
N ALA A 271 -3.85 -17.95 -7.94
CA ALA A 271 -4.91 -16.96 -8.14
C ALA A 271 -4.67 -16.13 -9.42
N ILE A 272 -3.44 -15.67 -9.67
CA ILE A 272 -3.07 -14.98 -10.91
C ILE A 272 -3.33 -15.86 -12.14
N ALA A 273 -2.88 -17.11 -12.12
CA ALA A 273 -3.03 -18.03 -13.24
C ALA A 273 -4.51 -18.33 -13.56
N GLU A 274 -5.34 -18.50 -12.51
CA GLU A 274 -6.75 -18.84 -12.64
C GLU A 274 -7.63 -17.64 -13.02
N THR A 275 -7.40 -16.47 -12.41
CA THR A 275 -8.20 -15.27 -12.64
C THR A 275 -7.76 -14.48 -13.88
N ARG A 276 -6.51 -14.63 -14.30
CA ARG A 276 -5.90 -13.96 -15.44
C ARG A 276 -6.16 -12.45 -15.43
N PRO A 277 -5.70 -11.72 -14.38
CA PRO A 277 -6.04 -10.32 -14.18
C PRO A 277 -5.44 -9.43 -15.28
N HIS A 278 -6.11 -8.30 -15.55
CA HIS A 278 -5.60 -7.25 -16.43
C HIS A 278 -4.78 -6.21 -15.68
N VAL A 279 -5.13 -5.99 -14.41
CA VAL A 279 -4.51 -4.98 -13.54
C VAL A 279 -4.29 -5.57 -12.15
N MET A 280 -3.20 -5.20 -11.51
CA MET A 280 -2.96 -5.49 -10.10
C MET A 280 -2.36 -4.27 -9.41
N LEU A 281 -2.75 -4.07 -8.15
CA LEU A 281 -2.09 -3.12 -7.27
C LEU A 281 -0.86 -3.77 -6.66
N SER A 282 0.21 -3.00 -6.48
CA SER A 282 1.48 -3.50 -5.96
C SER A 282 2.12 -2.51 -5.00
N VAL A 283 3.01 -3.02 -4.18
CA VAL A 283 3.94 -2.25 -3.35
C VAL A 283 5.37 -2.70 -3.68
N PRO A 284 6.42 -1.90 -3.38
CA PRO A 284 7.79 -2.24 -3.76
C PRO A 284 8.24 -3.64 -3.33
N ALA A 285 7.88 -4.09 -2.12
CA ALA A 285 8.22 -5.43 -1.65
C ALA A 285 7.61 -6.55 -2.50
N LEU A 286 6.36 -6.40 -2.93
CA LEU A 286 5.67 -7.36 -3.80
C LEU A 286 6.29 -7.35 -5.20
N ALA A 287 6.62 -6.18 -5.73
CA ALA A 287 7.30 -6.02 -7.01
C ALA A 287 8.65 -6.75 -7.04
N ARG A 288 9.47 -6.58 -5.98
CA ARG A 288 10.75 -7.30 -5.82
C ARG A 288 10.54 -8.81 -5.81
N ASN A 289 9.54 -9.29 -5.08
CA ASN A 289 9.23 -10.73 -5.04
C ASN A 289 8.82 -11.26 -6.42
N PHE A 290 8.03 -10.53 -7.18
CA PHE A 290 7.67 -10.92 -8.55
C PHE A 290 8.90 -10.98 -9.46
N LYS A 291 9.78 -9.97 -9.43
CA LYS A 291 11.04 -9.98 -10.20
C LYS A 291 11.90 -11.16 -9.80
N LYS A 292 12.13 -11.40 -8.51
CA LYS A 292 12.90 -12.53 -7.99
C LYS A 292 12.35 -13.89 -8.47
N ASN A 293 11.02 -14.03 -8.47
CA ASN A 293 10.37 -15.25 -8.95
C ASN A 293 10.56 -15.46 -10.45
N ILE A 294 10.46 -14.41 -11.26
CA ILE A 294 10.75 -14.46 -12.70
C ILE A 294 12.19 -14.87 -12.93
N GLU A 295 13.17 -14.19 -12.32
CA GLU A 295 14.60 -14.48 -12.46
C GLU A 295 14.95 -15.90 -12.01
N THR A 296 14.38 -16.36 -10.89
CA THR A 296 14.54 -17.72 -10.41
C THR A 296 13.97 -18.75 -11.39
N GLY A 297 12.80 -18.48 -11.96
CA GLY A 297 12.19 -19.34 -12.99
C GLY A 297 13.04 -19.41 -14.27
N ILE A 298 13.62 -18.30 -14.69
CA ILE A 298 14.55 -18.25 -15.84
C ILE A 298 15.85 -19.01 -15.54
N LYS A 299 16.45 -18.81 -14.37
CA LYS A 299 17.68 -19.50 -13.94
C LYS A 299 17.54 -21.01 -13.94
N LYS A 300 16.37 -21.53 -13.53
CA LYS A 300 16.06 -22.98 -13.56
C LYS A 300 16.05 -23.56 -14.98
N GLN A 301 15.90 -22.75 -16.03
CA GLN A 301 15.94 -23.20 -17.43
C GLN A 301 17.37 -23.32 -17.98
N GLY A 302 18.37 -22.96 -17.17
CA GLY A 302 19.80 -23.11 -17.46
C GLY A 302 20.52 -21.83 -17.88
N PRO A 303 21.86 -21.84 -17.79
CA PRO A 303 22.69 -20.63 -17.93
C PRO A 303 22.59 -19.94 -19.29
N LYS A 304 22.31 -20.70 -20.37
CA LYS A 304 22.15 -20.14 -21.72
C LYS A 304 20.87 -19.31 -21.82
N VAL A 305 19.78 -19.80 -21.23
CA VAL A 305 18.49 -19.10 -21.21
C VAL A 305 18.61 -17.84 -20.35
N GLU A 306 19.25 -17.94 -19.19
CA GLU A 306 19.51 -16.80 -18.31
C GLU A 306 20.31 -15.69 -19.02
N LYS A 307 21.42 -16.04 -19.69
CA LYS A 307 22.20 -15.07 -20.46
C LYS A 307 21.40 -14.41 -21.59
N LEU A 308 20.61 -15.19 -22.31
CA LEU A 308 19.74 -14.69 -23.39
C LEU A 308 18.64 -13.76 -22.82
N PHE A 309 18.02 -14.13 -21.70
CA PHE A 309 17.00 -13.31 -21.05
C PHE A 309 17.58 -11.97 -20.58
N ASN A 310 18.74 -11.97 -19.90
CA ASN A 310 19.39 -10.75 -19.45
C ASN A 310 19.80 -9.85 -20.63
N PHE A 311 20.28 -10.43 -21.72
CA PHE A 311 20.57 -9.70 -22.95
C PHE A 311 19.30 -9.07 -23.55
N ALA A 312 18.20 -9.81 -23.58
CA ALA A 312 16.91 -9.34 -24.08
C ALA A 312 16.35 -8.18 -23.23
N VAL A 313 16.36 -8.32 -21.89
CA VAL A 313 15.94 -7.27 -20.95
C VAL A 313 16.76 -6.01 -21.14
N ASN A 314 18.11 -6.11 -21.20
CA ASN A 314 18.99 -4.97 -21.40
C ASN A 314 18.73 -4.25 -22.74
N ASN A 315 18.41 -4.99 -23.81
CA ASN A 315 18.03 -4.38 -25.08
C ASN A 315 16.68 -3.67 -25.03
N ALA A 316 15.70 -4.26 -24.33
CA ALA A 316 14.39 -3.64 -24.13
C ALA A 316 14.50 -2.37 -23.27
N ILE A 317 15.30 -2.37 -22.19
CA ILE A 317 15.57 -1.18 -21.38
C ILE A 317 16.19 -0.07 -22.23
N LYS A 318 17.23 -0.38 -23.01
CA LYS A 318 17.88 0.59 -23.90
C LYS A 318 16.94 1.15 -24.98
N TYR A 319 15.96 0.37 -25.44
CA TYR A 319 14.92 0.83 -26.35
C TYR A 319 13.89 1.71 -25.65
N ASN A 320 13.43 1.29 -24.45
CA ASN A 320 12.39 1.97 -23.68
C ASN A 320 12.84 3.31 -23.12
N LYS A 321 14.15 3.47 -22.83
CA LYS A 321 14.72 4.70 -22.23
C LYS A 321 13.94 5.13 -20.98
N GLU A 322 13.43 6.37 -20.96
CA GLU A 322 12.65 6.95 -19.84
C GLU A 322 11.14 6.82 -20.08
N TYR A 323 10.71 5.85 -20.91
CA TYR A 323 9.35 5.54 -21.30
C TYR A 323 8.73 6.54 -22.31
N TYR A 324 8.64 7.83 -22.00
CA TYR A 324 8.07 8.84 -22.89
C TYR A 324 8.87 9.07 -24.18
N ASN A 325 10.13 8.68 -24.21
CA ASN A 325 11.05 8.89 -25.32
C ASN A 325 11.56 7.57 -25.97
N ARG A 326 10.71 6.54 -25.97
CA ARG A 326 11.01 5.22 -26.55
C ARG A 326 11.53 5.30 -27.98
N GLY A 327 12.62 4.58 -28.26
CA GLY A 327 13.20 4.46 -29.60
C GLY A 327 13.87 5.71 -30.15
N THR A 328 13.95 6.81 -29.38
CA THR A 328 14.63 8.04 -29.81
C THR A 328 16.16 7.94 -29.65
N GLY A 329 16.90 8.93 -30.15
CA GLY A 329 18.34 9.04 -29.93
C GLY A 329 19.13 7.83 -30.45
N GLY A 330 18.81 7.33 -31.67
CA GLY A 330 19.53 6.23 -32.30
C GLY A 330 19.23 4.83 -31.75
N THR A 331 18.16 4.65 -30.95
CA THR A 331 17.79 3.31 -30.42
C THR A 331 16.66 2.64 -31.19
N PHE A 332 16.08 3.28 -32.20
CA PHE A 332 14.93 2.77 -32.98
C PHE A 332 15.21 1.42 -33.66
N TRP A 333 16.46 1.16 -34.08
CA TRP A 333 16.87 -0.09 -34.70
C TRP A 333 16.73 -1.31 -33.77
N ARG A 334 16.60 -1.10 -32.45
CA ARG A 334 16.37 -2.16 -31.47
C ARG A 334 14.93 -2.67 -31.50
N LYS A 335 13.98 -1.92 -32.10
CA LYS A 335 12.57 -2.29 -32.14
C LYS A 335 12.30 -3.71 -32.68
N PRO A 336 12.88 -4.13 -33.83
CA PRO A 336 12.69 -5.49 -34.33
C PRO A 336 13.25 -6.56 -33.39
N LEU A 337 14.41 -6.28 -32.76
CA LEU A 337 15.04 -7.20 -31.82
C LEU A 337 14.19 -7.36 -30.53
N VAL A 338 13.67 -6.26 -29.99
CA VAL A 338 12.77 -6.27 -28.83
C VAL A 338 11.50 -7.04 -29.18
N ALA A 339 10.92 -6.83 -30.35
CA ALA A 339 9.73 -7.57 -30.81
C ALA A 339 10.00 -9.09 -30.95
N LEU A 340 11.19 -9.47 -31.39
CA LEU A 340 11.58 -10.89 -31.42
C LEU A 340 11.67 -11.47 -30.01
N PHE A 341 12.36 -10.80 -29.08
CA PHE A 341 12.47 -11.24 -27.70
C PHE A 341 11.11 -11.24 -26.98
N ASP A 342 10.24 -10.30 -27.32
CA ASP A 342 8.87 -10.30 -26.81
C ASP A 342 8.15 -11.61 -27.14
N LYS A 343 8.22 -12.03 -28.40
CA LYS A 343 7.57 -13.24 -28.89
C LYS A 343 8.12 -14.54 -28.27
N ILE A 344 9.45 -14.64 -28.10
CA ILE A 344 10.12 -15.89 -27.68
C ILE A 344 10.36 -16.01 -26.17
N LEU A 345 10.48 -14.88 -25.45
CA LEU A 345 10.82 -14.85 -24.02
C LEU A 345 9.76 -14.13 -23.18
N PHE A 346 9.48 -12.85 -23.45
CA PHE A 346 8.65 -12.04 -22.56
C PHE A 346 7.18 -12.46 -22.57
N LYS A 347 6.68 -12.96 -23.69
CA LYS A 347 5.34 -13.57 -23.75
C LYS A 347 5.19 -14.70 -22.73
N LYS A 348 6.19 -15.58 -22.58
CA LYS A 348 6.17 -16.67 -21.59
C LYS A 348 6.17 -16.15 -20.14
N VAL A 349 6.90 -15.06 -19.87
CA VAL A 349 6.83 -14.39 -18.58
C VAL A 349 5.43 -13.86 -18.31
N ARG A 350 4.80 -13.18 -19.29
CA ARG A 350 3.42 -12.69 -19.15
C ARG A 350 2.40 -13.83 -19.00
N GLU A 351 2.63 -14.97 -19.61
CA GLU A 351 1.77 -16.16 -19.46
C GLU A 351 1.76 -16.65 -18.00
N SER A 352 2.88 -16.54 -17.26
CA SER A 352 2.91 -16.86 -15.82
C SER A 352 2.09 -15.86 -14.97
N PHE A 353 1.77 -14.70 -15.52
CA PHE A 353 0.83 -13.71 -14.95
C PHE A 353 -0.56 -13.77 -15.60
N GLY A 354 -0.95 -14.93 -16.14
CA GLY A 354 -2.27 -15.16 -16.76
C GLY A 354 -2.39 -14.69 -18.20
N GLY A 355 -1.35 -14.09 -18.79
CA GLY A 355 -1.26 -13.70 -20.21
C GLY A 355 -2.12 -12.49 -20.62
N ARG A 356 -2.87 -11.87 -19.69
CA ARG A 356 -3.71 -10.69 -19.96
C ARG A 356 -3.28 -9.45 -19.19
N MET A 357 -2.23 -9.55 -18.36
CA MET A 357 -1.72 -8.45 -17.56
C MET A 357 -1.32 -7.27 -18.45
N LYS A 358 -1.97 -6.13 -18.26
CA LYS A 358 -1.67 -4.88 -18.95
C LYS A 358 -0.64 -4.06 -18.21
N PHE A 359 -0.89 -3.83 -16.91
CA PHE A 359 -0.01 -3.04 -16.04
C PHE A 359 -0.25 -3.34 -14.56
N PHE A 360 0.71 -2.94 -13.74
CA PHE A 360 0.57 -2.82 -12.30
C PHE A 360 0.49 -1.33 -11.93
N VAL A 361 -0.20 -1.02 -10.83
CA VAL A 361 -0.09 0.28 -10.19
C VAL A 361 0.68 0.11 -8.89
N GLY A 362 1.86 0.70 -8.82
CA GLY A 362 2.72 0.69 -7.64
C GLY A 362 2.45 1.90 -6.76
N GLY A 363 2.26 1.70 -5.48
CA GLY A 363 1.99 2.77 -4.52
C GLY A 363 2.47 2.43 -3.12
N GLY A 364 2.20 3.32 -2.18
CA GLY A 364 2.54 3.13 -0.76
C GLY A 364 3.99 3.49 -0.38
N ALA A 365 4.93 3.40 -1.30
CA ALA A 365 6.31 3.89 -1.19
C ALA A 365 6.88 4.15 -2.59
N LEU A 366 8.05 4.76 -2.68
CA LEU A 366 8.73 4.98 -3.96
C LEU A 366 9.13 3.62 -4.56
N LEU A 367 8.85 3.44 -5.85
CA LEU A 367 9.23 2.26 -6.59
C LEU A 367 10.56 2.52 -7.29
N ASP A 368 11.55 1.66 -7.05
CA ASP A 368 12.86 1.75 -7.68
C ASP A 368 12.77 1.81 -9.21
N ILE A 369 13.61 2.67 -9.81
CA ILE A 369 13.60 2.91 -11.26
C ILE A 369 13.99 1.65 -12.04
N GLU A 370 14.89 0.82 -11.52
CA GLU A 370 15.30 -0.42 -12.17
C GLU A 370 14.18 -1.47 -12.15
N LEU A 371 13.34 -1.50 -11.09
CA LEU A 371 12.11 -2.30 -11.09
C LEU A 371 11.13 -1.81 -12.16
N GLN A 372 10.91 -0.50 -12.27
CA GLN A 372 10.05 0.08 -13.30
C GLN A 372 10.58 -0.28 -14.71
N ARG A 373 11.88 -0.14 -14.95
CA ARG A 373 12.55 -0.50 -16.22
C ARG A 373 12.42 -1.98 -16.53
N PHE A 374 12.62 -2.85 -15.53
CA PHE A 374 12.49 -4.30 -15.69
C PHE A 374 11.08 -4.71 -16.10
N PHE A 375 10.05 -4.28 -15.36
CA PHE A 375 8.66 -4.63 -15.67
C PHE A 375 8.20 -4.05 -17.00
N CYS A 376 8.65 -2.86 -17.35
CA CYS A 376 8.42 -2.28 -18.66
C CYS A 376 9.10 -3.10 -19.78
N ALA A 377 10.33 -3.60 -19.55
CA ALA A 377 11.06 -4.41 -20.53
C ALA A 377 10.36 -5.73 -20.83
N VAL A 378 9.77 -6.39 -19.83
CA VAL A 378 9.03 -7.65 -20.02
C VAL A 378 7.58 -7.46 -20.49
N GLY A 379 7.16 -6.20 -20.74
CA GLY A 379 5.86 -5.87 -21.29
C GLY A 379 4.70 -5.90 -20.29
N MET A 380 5.00 -5.74 -19.00
CA MET A 380 4.04 -5.58 -17.91
C MET A 380 4.45 -4.36 -17.06
N PRO A 381 4.33 -3.13 -17.58
CA PRO A 381 4.83 -1.95 -16.89
C PRO A 381 4.22 -1.83 -15.49
N MET A 382 5.06 -1.41 -14.53
CA MET A 382 4.63 -1.07 -13.18
C MET A 382 4.67 0.45 -13.04
N PHE A 383 3.50 1.05 -13.02
CA PHE A 383 3.31 2.49 -12.96
C PHE A 383 3.32 2.96 -11.53
N GLN A 384 4.28 3.83 -11.19
CA GLN A 384 4.31 4.50 -9.90
C GLN A 384 3.12 5.43 -9.77
N GLY A 385 2.42 5.35 -8.62
CA GLY A 385 1.45 6.33 -8.16
C GLY A 385 1.83 6.85 -6.78
N TYR A 386 1.32 8.02 -6.43
CA TYR A 386 1.48 8.65 -5.14
C TYR A 386 0.13 9.13 -4.60
N GLY A 387 -0.01 9.02 -3.30
CA GLY A 387 -1.16 9.49 -2.58
C GLY A 387 -1.10 9.17 -1.09
N LEU A 388 -2.04 9.70 -0.35
CA LEU A 388 -2.19 9.53 1.10
C LEU A 388 -3.67 9.45 1.46
N THR A 389 -3.99 8.84 2.59
CA THR A 389 -5.37 8.60 3.02
C THR A 389 -6.16 9.91 3.13
N GLU A 390 -5.52 10.99 3.56
CA GLU A 390 -6.06 12.34 3.66
C GLU A 390 -6.47 12.93 2.29
N ALA A 391 -6.01 12.32 1.17
CA ALA A 391 -6.37 12.69 -0.21
C ALA A 391 -7.24 11.64 -0.93
N THR A 392 -7.71 10.60 -0.28
CA THR A 392 -8.71 9.56 -0.68
C THR A 392 -8.34 8.64 -1.88
N PRO A 393 -7.16 8.09 -2.07
CA PRO A 393 -5.84 8.59 -1.74
C PRO A 393 -5.10 9.22 -2.92
N ILE A 394 -5.63 9.10 -4.20
CA ILE A 394 -4.87 9.29 -5.44
C ILE A 394 -4.60 10.78 -5.67
N ILE A 395 -3.31 11.13 -5.73
CA ILE A 395 -2.83 12.47 -6.09
C ILE A 395 -2.24 12.46 -7.51
N CYS A 396 -1.43 11.47 -7.83
CA CYS A 396 -0.88 11.30 -9.18
C CYS A 396 -0.56 9.84 -9.48
N ALA A 397 -0.49 9.50 -10.77
CA ALA A 397 -0.05 8.19 -11.23
C ALA A 397 0.54 8.26 -12.64
N ASN A 398 1.55 7.43 -12.91
CA ASN A 398 1.98 7.12 -14.26
C ASN A 398 0.94 6.21 -14.94
N SER A 399 0.87 6.26 -16.26
CA SER A 399 -0.10 5.48 -17.03
C SER A 399 0.44 5.08 -18.40
N GLU A 400 -0.27 4.19 -19.09
CA GLU A 400 0.08 3.80 -20.44
C GLU A 400 0.08 5.02 -21.38
N GLY A 401 1.15 5.20 -22.14
CA GLY A 401 1.34 6.37 -23.02
C GLY A 401 1.81 7.64 -22.33
N HIS A 402 1.67 7.77 -21.01
CA HIS A 402 1.99 8.96 -20.24
C HIS A 402 2.72 8.57 -18.95
N ALA A 403 3.96 8.07 -19.08
CA ALA A 403 4.79 7.70 -17.95
C ALA A 403 6.21 8.27 -18.10
N ARG A 404 6.83 8.57 -16.97
CA ARG A 404 8.24 8.95 -16.83
C ARG A 404 8.83 8.14 -15.69
N PHE A 405 9.91 7.39 -15.96
CA PHE A 405 10.56 6.62 -14.89
C PHE A 405 11.12 7.56 -13.82
N GLY A 406 10.96 7.16 -12.56
CA GLY A 406 11.34 7.97 -11.40
C GLY A 406 10.36 9.07 -11.02
N SER A 407 9.36 9.39 -11.85
CA SER A 407 8.26 10.28 -11.43
C SER A 407 7.21 9.52 -10.63
N SER A 408 6.48 10.25 -9.78
CA SER A 408 5.30 9.72 -9.10
C SER A 408 4.06 9.73 -10.00
N GLY A 409 4.15 10.34 -11.18
CA GLY A 409 3.15 10.32 -12.24
C GLY A 409 2.46 11.65 -12.49
N ARG A 410 1.46 11.61 -13.36
CA ARG A 410 0.63 12.77 -13.70
C ARG A 410 -0.34 13.08 -12.58
N ILE A 411 -0.43 14.37 -12.23
CA ILE A 411 -1.41 14.89 -11.27
C ILE A 411 -2.81 14.62 -11.81
N VAL A 412 -3.67 14.02 -10.98
CA VAL A 412 -5.06 13.72 -11.36
C VAL A 412 -5.89 15.00 -11.50
N LYS A 413 -6.90 14.97 -12.37
CA LYS A 413 -7.75 16.14 -12.65
C LYS A 413 -9.23 15.81 -12.39
N PRO A 414 -10.02 16.79 -11.87
CA PRO A 414 -9.62 18.14 -11.43
C PRO A 414 -9.03 18.12 -10.01
N MET A 415 -7.83 18.66 -9.85
CA MET A 415 -7.17 18.89 -8.55
C MET A 415 -6.11 19.97 -8.74
N ASP A 416 -6.01 20.89 -7.80
CA ASP A 416 -4.92 21.87 -7.73
C ASP A 416 -3.75 21.25 -6.94
N CYS A 417 -2.53 21.47 -7.43
CA CYS A 417 -1.30 21.02 -6.76
C CYS A 417 -0.24 22.11 -6.93
N VAL A 418 0.33 22.53 -5.81
CA VAL A 418 1.42 23.50 -5.75
C VAL A 418 2.55 22.98 -4.87
N ILE A 419 3.73 23.56 -5.04
CA ILE A 419 4.90 23.26 -4.19
C ILE A 419 5.22 24.54 -3.41
N LEU A 420 5.29 24.42 -2.07
CA LEU A 420 5.57 25.55 -1.17
C LEU A 420 6.95 25.42 -0.53
N ASP A 421 7.64 26.54 -0.35
CA ASP A 421 8.86 26.64 0.47
C ASP A 421 8.54 26.60 1.98
N ALA A 422 9.57 26.75 2.81
CA ALA A 422 9.41 26.77 4.27
C ALA A 422 8.66 28.00 4.79
N GLU A 423 8.59 29.06 4.01
CA GLU A 423 7.87 30.31 4.28
C GLU A 423 6.42 30.29 3.78
N GLY A 424 5.99 29.16 3.16
CA GLY A 424 4.64 28.97 2.62
C GLY A 424 4.40 29.65 1.27
N LYS A 425 5.45 30.00 0.54
CA LYS A 425 5.35 30.60 -0.81
C LYS A 425 5.49 29.55 -1.89
N GLU A 426 4.70 29.69 -2.94
CA GLU A 426 4.82 28.82 -4.12
C GLU A 426 6.17 29.02 -4.80
N VAL A 427 6.84 27.90 -5.12
CA VAL A 427 8.13 27.90 -5.79
C VAL A 427 8.02 27.54 -7.28
N PRO A 428 8.97 27.98 -8.13
CA PRO A 428 9.00 27.59 -9.54
C PRO A 428 9.12 26.08 -9.74
N HIS A 429 8.56 25.58 -10.84
CA HIS A 429 8.69 24.17 -11.23
C HIS A 429 10.17 23.75 -11.26
N GLY A 430 10.46 22.54 -10.78
CA GLY A 430 11.81 22.02 -10.60
C GLY A 430 12.41 22.30 -9.22
N THR A 431 11.86 23.27 -8.47
CA THR A 431 12.30 23.57 -7.11
C THR A 431 11.57 22.64 -6.11
N ARG A 432 12.32 22.12 -5.14
CA ARG A 432 11.79 21.22 -4.10
C ARG A 432 11.12 22.02 -2.99
N GLY A 433 9.98 21.53 -2.53
CA GLY A 433 9.24 22.08 -1.40
C GLY A 433 8.15 21.12 -0.94
N GLU A 434 7.26 21.57 -0.06
CA GLU A 434 6.12 20.78 0.40
C GLU A 434 5.07 20.67 -0.72
N ILE A 435 4.59 19.43 -0.94
CA ILE A 435 3.46 19.19 -1.85
C ILE A 435 2.18 19.58 -1.13
N VAL A 436 1.44 20.50 -1.70
CA VAL A 436 0.17 21.00 -1.15
C VAL A 436 -0.91 20.88 -2.22
N ILE A 437 -2.06 20.33 -1.87
CA ILE A 437 -3.14 20.05 -2.82
C ILE A 437 -4.49 20.61 -2.36
N ARG A 438 -5.36 20.88 -3.34
CA ARG A 438 -6.76 21.26 -3.10
C ARG A 438 -7.67 20.56 -4.10
N GLY A 439 -8.72 19.92 -3.60
CA GLY A 439 -9.68 19.20 -4.44
C GLY A 439 -10.79 18.54 -3.63
N GLU A 440 -11.82 18.05 -4.32
CA GLU A 440 -12.96 17.36 -3.68
C GLU A 440 -12.56 16.00 -3.05
N ASN A 441 -11.37 15.53 -3.34
CA ASN A 441 -10.79 14.31 -2.76
C ASN A 441 -10.10 14.53 -1.40
N VAL A 442 -9.95 15.80 -0.95
CA VAL A 442 -9.36 16.10 0.35
C VAL A 442 -10.35 15.73 1.45
N MET A 443 -9.87 15.02 2.49
CA MET A 443 -10.65 14.57 3.64
C MET A 443 -11.48 15.67 4.29
N ALA A 444 -12.56 15.31 4.98
CA ALA A 444 -13.32 16.27 5.80
C ALA A 444 -12.58 16.69 7.08
N GLY A 445 -11.54 15.95 7.48
CA GLY A 445 -10.72 16.24 8.65
C GLY A 445 -10.45 14.98 9.48
N TYR A 446 -9.84 15.18 10.65
CA TYR A 446 -9.57 14.11 11.60
C TYR A 446 -10.68 13.99 12.64
N TRP A 447 -11.22 12.79 12.82
CA TRP A 447 -12.27 12.49 13.79
C TRP A 447 -11.83 12.88 15.21
N LYS A 448 -12.66 13.68 15.91
CA LYS A 448 -12.39 14.21 17.24
C LYS A 448 -11.05 14.95 17.41
N ASN A 449 -10.46 15.44 16.33
CA ASN A 449 -9.18 16.15 16.40
C ASN A 449 -9.19 17.43 15.52
N PRO A 450 -9.97 18.46 15.92
CA PRO A 450 -10.08 19.70 15.16
C PRO A 450 -8.75 20.45 15.07
N LYS A 451 -7.88 20.35 16.08
CA LYS A 451 -6.56 20.97 16.05
C LYS A 451 -5.69 20.36 14.94
N ALA A 452 -5.55 19.03 14.90
CA ALA A 452 -4.79 18.38 13.84
C ALA A 452 -5.40 18.66 12.45
N THR A 453 -6.73 18.79 12.35
CA THR A 453 -7.41 19.18 11.11
C THR A 453 -6.98 20.58 10.66
N ALA A 454 -7.03 21.57 11.56
CA ALA A 454 -6.62 22.95 11.26
C ALA A 454 -5.11 23.07 10.94
N ASP A 455 -4.27 22.24 11.59
CA ASP A 455 -2.82 22.19 11.32
C ASP A 455 -2.48 21.53 9.96
N THR A 456 -3.43 20.76 9.39
CA THR A 456 -3.20 19.97 8.16
C THR A 456 -3.94 20.55 6.95
N ILE A 457 -5.14 21.13 7.16
CA ILE A 457 -5.93 21.80 6.11
C ILE A 457 -5.96 23.29 6.43
N ILE A 458 -5.18 24.06 5.67
CA ILE A 458 -5.03 25.49 5.84
C ILE A 458 -5.64 26.20 4.62
N ASP A 459 -6.62 27.05 4.81
CA ASP A 459 -7.33 27.79 3.75
C ASP A 459 -7.85 26.88 2.61
N GLY A 460 -8.28 25.65 2.96
CA GLY A 460 -8.79 24.66 2.03
C GLY A 460 -7.70 23.87 1.27
N TRP A 461 -6.43 24.10 1.59
CA TRP A 461 -5.31 23.36 1.07
C TRP A 461 -4.83 22.29 2.04
N LEU A 462 -4.68 21.08 1.55
CA LEU A 462 -4.10 19.96 2.30
C LEU A 462 -2.58 20.04 2.24
N HIS A 463 -1.94 20.30 3.37
CA HIS A 463 -0.50 20.18 3.58
C HIS A 463 -0.15 18.71 3.77
N THR A 464 0.47 18.09 2.76
CA THR A 464 0.71 16.64 2.77
C THR A 464 1.81 16.22 3.73
N GLY A 465 2.72 17.13 4.08
CA GLY A 465 3.94 16.83 4.81
C GLY A 465 4.96 16.03 3.99
N ASP A 466 4.67 15.81 2.70
CA ASP A 466 5.59 15.16 1.76
C ASP A 466 6.30 16.21 0.91
N MET A 467 7.57 15.98 0.58
CA MET A 467 8.40 16.87 -0.21
C MET A 467 8.48 16.39 -1.65
N GLY A 468 8.39 17.33 -2.60
CA GLY A 468 8.47 17.01 -4.01
C GLY A 468 8.74 18.24 -4.88
N TYR A 469 8.63 18.04 -6.19
CA TYR A 469 8.66 19.12 -7.18
C TYR A 469 7.81 18.75 -8.40
N ILE A 470 7.29 19.77 -9.08
CA ILE A 470 6.61 19.63 -10.36
C ILE A 470 7.68 19.66 -11.46
N CYS A 471 7.57 18.77 -12.44
CA CYS A 471 8.52 18.65 -13.54
C CYS A 471 8.55 19.95 -14.38
N PRO A 472 9.71 20.61 -14.57
CA PRO A 472 9.79 21.85 -15.33
C PRO A 472 9.55 21.67 -16.83
N GLU A 473 9.89 20.50 -17.40
CA GLU A 473 9.67 20.20 -18.82
C GLU A 473 8.24 19.76 -19.12
N ASP A 474 7.51 19.27 -18.09
CA ASP A 474 6.15 18.78 -18.24
C ASP A 474 5.37 18.92 -16.92
N PRO A 475 4.72 20.06 -16.70
CA PRO A 475 4.07 20.39 -15.43
C PRO A 475 2.93 19.45 -15.00
N GLU A 476 2.55 18.51 -15.82
CA GLU A 476 1.59 17.47 -15.41
C GLU A 476 2.21 16.44 -14.48
N PHE A 477 3.55 16.29 -14.44
CA PHE A 477 4.24 15.26 -13.66
C PHE A 477 4.77 15.78 -12.32
N LEU A 478 4.46 15.02 -11.27
CA LEU A 478 4.94 15.23 -9.91
C LEU A 478 6.06 14.24 -9.57
N TYR A 479 7.09 14.72 -8.89
CA TYR A 479 8.16 13.91 -8.31
C TYR A 479 8.14 14.05 -6.79
N VAL A 480 7.84 12.97 -6.08
CA VAL A 480 7.92 12.91 -4.61
C VAL A 480 9.34 12.47 -4.24
N VAL A 481 9.97 13.17 -3.31
CA VAL A 481 11.38 12.94 -2.93
C VAL A 481 11.56 12.55 -1.46
N GLY A 482 10.50 12.56 -0.65
CA GLY A 482 10.53 12.13 0.74
C GLY A 482 9.52 12.87 1.61
N ARG A 483 9.68 12.76 2.94
CA ARG A 483 8.79 13.40 3.91
C ARG A 483 9.48 14.52 4.67
N PHE A 484 8.79 15.64 4.87
CA PHE A 484 9.30 16.76 5.66
C PHE A 484 9.66 16.37 7.10
N LYS A 485 8.82 15.53 7.73
CA LYS A 485 9.02 15.07 9.12
C LYS A 485 10.10 14.01 9.29
N SER A 486 10.53 13.39 8.18
CA SER A 486 11.60 12.37 8.18
C SER A 486 12.93 12.94 7.72
N LEU A 487 13.02 14.26 7.49
CA LEU A 487 14.27 14.87 7.07
C LEU A 487 15.32 14.75 8.16
N LEU A 488 16.48 14.29 7.79
CA LEU A 488 17.69 14.38 8.60
C LEU A 488 18.27 15.79 8.49
N ILE A 489 18.89 16.25 9.56
CA ILE A 489 19.51 17.58 9.61
C ILE A 489 21.00 17.36 9.83
N SER A 490 21.81 17.77 8.86
CA SER A 490 23.26 17.75 9.02
C SER A 490 23.77 18.87 9.94
N SER A 491 25.03 18.79 10.35
CA SER A 491 25.64 19.76 11.28
C SER A 491 25.68 21.20 10.75
N ASP A 492 25.60 21.39 9.42
CA ASP A 492 25.50 22.69 8.75
C ASP A 492 24.05 23.17 8.54
N GLY A 493 23.06 22.41 9.05
CA GLY A 493 21.65 22.74 8.94
C GLY A 493 20.99 22.31 7.64
N GLU A 494 21.71 21.64 6.72
CA GLU A 494 21.09 21.09 5.51
C GLU A 494 20.07 19.99 5.87
N LYS A 495 18.90 20.07 5.27
CA LYS A 495 17.83 19.07 5.43
C LYS A 495 17.80 18.15 4.23
N TYR A 496 17.82 16.84 4.45
CA TYR A 496 17.78 15.84 3.37
C TYR A 496 16.94 14.61 3.75
N SER A 497 16.33 13.98 2.74
CA SER A 497 15.54 12.77 2.94
C SER A 497 16.43 11.53 3.06
N PRO A 498 16.28 10.72 4.12
CA PRO A 498 16.98 9.45 4.25
C PRO A 498 16.45 8.36 3.34
N GLU A 499 15.16 8.43 2.97
CA GLU A 499 14.40 7.34 2.33
C GLU A 499 15.06 6.89 1.01
N GLY A 500 15.58 7.82 0.22
CA GLY A 500 16.22 7.48 -1.05
C GLY A 500 17.42 6.54 -0.92
N PHE A 501 18.28 6.76 0.05
CA PHE A 501 19.43 5.89 0.31
C PHE A 501 19.00 4.58 0.98
N GLU A 502 18.13 4.66 1.99
CA GLU A 502 17.62 3.51 2.75
C GLU A 502 16.95 2.48 1.84
N ASP A 503 16.04 2.95 0.99
CA ASP A 503 15.35 2.10 0.03
C ASP A 503 16.32 1.51 -1.00
N ASN A 504 17.21 2.33 -1.56
CA ASN A 504 18.14 1.87 -2.58
C ASN A 504 19.14 0.85 -2.03
N LEU A 505 19.68 1.04 -0.83
CA LEU A 505 20.57 0.07 -0.18
C LEU A 505 19.87 -1.27 0.04
N THR A 506 18.65 -1.25 0.58
CA THR A 506 17.87 -2.48 0.83
C THR A 506 17.44 -3.16 -0.47
N GLU A 507 17.29 -2.42 -1.55
CA GLU A 507 16.91 -2.94 -2.87
C GLU A 507 18.08 -3.56 -3.63
N THR A 508 19.27 -2.99 -3.51
CA THR A 508 20.45 -3.41 -4.28
C THR A 508 21.30 -4.47 -3.57
N SER A 509 21.25 -4.50 -2.23
CA SER A 509 21.99 -5.45 -1.42
C SER A 509 21.17 -6.68 -1.07
N LYS A 510 21.75 -7.86 -1.24
CA LYS A 510 21.17 -9.12 -0.75
C LYS A 510 21.47 -9.41 0.72
N PHE A 511 22.25 -8.55 1.37
CA PHE A 511 22.74 -8.74 2.73
C PHE A 511 22.07 -7.79 3.73
N VAL A 512 21.22 -6.88 3.26
CA VAL A 512 20.55 -5.85 4.07
C VAL A 512 19.03 -6.00 3.93
N ASN A 513 18.34 -6.31 5.03
CA ASN A 513 16.88 -6.42 5.08
C ASN A 513 16.21 -5.08 5.36
N ALA A 514 16.84 -4.22 6.15
CA ALA A 514 16.36 -2.86 6.42
C ALA A 514 17.52 -1.93 6.75
N CYS A 515 17.33 -0.65 6.45
CA CYS A 515 18.27 0.42 6.77
C CYS A 515 17.50 1.63 7.32
N VAL A 516 18.00 2.25 8.37
CA VAL A 516 17.50 3.52 8.91
C VAL A 516 18.68 4.46 9.13
N LEU A 517 18.73 5.55 8.37
CA LEU A 517 19.71 6.61 8.57
C LEU A 517 19.32 7.48 9.76
N HIS A 518 20.30 7.97 10.49
CA HIS A 518 20.09 8.92 11.55
C HIS A 518 21.13 10.06 11.48
N ASN A 519 20.62 11.28 11.56
CA ASN A 519 21.41 12.50 11.76
C ASN A 519 20.49 13.61 12.31
N ASN A 520 20.84 14.18 13.43
CA ASN A 520 20.13 15.31 14.00
C ASN A 520 21.15 16.34 14.47
N GLN A 521 21.69 17.12 13.52
CA GLN A 521 22.78 18.08 13.74
C GLN A 521 24.08 17.45 14.30
N ASN A 522 24.25 16.14 14.09
CA ASN A 522 25.44 15.40 14.48
C ASN A 522 26.57 15.60 13.44
N PRO A 523 27.84 15.33 13.81
CA PRO A 523 29.00 15.55 12.94
C PRO A 523 28.94 14.79 11.60
N TYR A 524 28.24 13.67 11.55
CA TYR A 524 28.07 12.83 10.37
C TYR A 524 26.80 11.99 10.44
N CYS A 525 26.36 11.48 9.30
CA CYS A 525 25.25 10.54 9.20
C CYS A 525 25.69 9.14 9.66
N VAL A 526 24.81 8.44 10.38
CA VAL A 526 24.99 7.03 10.77
C VAL A 526 23.85 6.17 10.22
N ALA A 527 24.08 4.86 10.07
CA ALA A 527 23.07 3.90 9.65
C ALA A 527 22.85 2.81 10.68
N LEU A 528 21.59 2.51 10.98
CA LEU A 528 21.16 1.27 11.61
C LEU A 528 20.78 0.27 10.54
N ILE A 529 21.42 -0.90 10.52
CA ILE A 529 21.22 -1.93 9.48
C ILE A 529 20.71 -3.21 10.13
N VAL A 530 19.58 -3.72 9.61
CA VAL A 530 19.12 -5.10 9.88
C VAL A 530 19.72 -6.00 8.80
N PRO A 531 20.64 -6.91 9.18
CA PRO A 531 21.32 -7.77 8.23
C PRO A 531 20.46 -8.96 7.82
N ASP A 532 20.60 -9.45 6.58
CA ASP A 532 20.19 -10.81 6.23
C ASP A 532 21.24 -11.81 6.74
N LYS A 533 21.06 -12.27 7.99
CA LYS A 533 21.99 -13.19 8.66
C LYS A 533 22.18 -14.50 7.88
N ALA A 534 21.14 -14.99 7.19
CA ALA A 534 21.22 -16.22 6.40
C ALA A 534 22.09 -16.04 5.14
N ALA A 535 21.88 -14.95 4.40
CA ALA A 535 22.69 -14.64 3.23
C ALA A 535 24.15 -14.33 3.58
N LEU A 536 24.39 -13.64 4.70
CA LEU A 536 25.74 -13.37 5.21
C LEU A 536 26.46 -14.66 5.61
N LYS A 537 25.78 -15.55 6.33
CA LYS A 537 26.30 -16.86 6.71
C LYS A 537 26.72 -17.66 5.49
N GLU A 538 25.84 -17.80 4.50
CA GLU A 538 26.16 -18.51 3.25
C GLU A 538 27.38 -17.91 2.54
N ALA A 539 27.48 -16.57 2.49
CA ALA A 539 28.58 -15.90 1.82
C ALA A 539 29.93 -16.08 2.54
N VAL A 540 29.93 -16.17 3.86
CA VAL A 540 31.14 -16.38 4.67
C VAL A 540 31.56 -17.84 4.64
N GLU A 541 30.63 -18.79 4.77
CA GLU A 541 30.90 -20.23 4.66
C GLU A 541 31.43 -20.61 3.27
N ALA A 542 30.94 -19.96 2.20
CA ALA A 542 31.47 -20.12 0.85
C ALA A 542 32.95 -19.68 0.71
N LYS A 543 33.47 -18.87 1.65
CA LYS A 543 34.88 -18.50 1.74
C LYS A 543 35.70 -19.41 2.67
N GLY A 544 35.08 -20.46 3.22
CA GLY A 544 35.73 -21.42 4.12
C GLY A 544 35.87 -20.92 5.58
N LEU A 545 35.13 -19.89 5.97
CA LEU A 545 35.14 -19.35 7.34
C LEU A 545 33.92 -19.89 8.11
N ASP A 546 34.12 -20.18 9.40
CA ASP A 546 33.01 -20.50 10.29
C ASP A 546 32.24 -19.20 10.67
N ALA A 547 30.98 -19.14 10.27
CA ALA A 547 30.11 -17.99 10.51
C ALA A 547 29.92 -17.65 12.00
N ALA A 548 30.00 -18.67 12.90
CA ALA A 548 29.88 -18.49 14.35
C ALA A 548 31.17 -17.96 15.00
N SER A 549 32.30 -18.06 14.31
CA SER A 549 33.59 -17.57 14.81
C SER A 549 33.65 -16.03 14.81
N GLU A 550 34.58 -15.47 15.56
CA GLU A 550 34.82 -14.01 15.54
C GLU A 550 35.32 -13.54 14.17
N GLU A 551 36.17 -14.36 13.51
CA GLU A 551 36.63 -14.08 12.13
C GLU A 551 35.46 -14.10 11.13
N GLY A 552 34.54 -15.06 11.26
CA GLY A 552 33.35 -15.12 10.42
C GLY A 552 32.47 -13.89 10.58
N ARG A 553 32.23 -13.44 11.83
CA ARG A 553 31.45 -12.20 12.08
C ARG A 553 32.16 -10.96 11.58
N LYS A 554 33.49 -10.84 11.71
CA LYS A 554 34.27 -9.75 11.08
C LYS A 554 34.09 -9.75 9.57
N ALA A 555 34.13 -10.91 8.94
CA ALA A 555 33.92 -11.04 7.49
C ALA A 555 32.47 -10.64 7.09
N MET A 556 31.47 -10.92 7.92
CA MET A 556 30.09 -10.44 7.69
C MET A 556 30.01 -8.91 7.74
N LEU A 557 30.65 -8.28 8.74
CA LEU A 557 30.71 -6.81 8.85
C LEU A 557 31.41 -6.17 7.67
N ASP A 558 32.50 -6.77 7.18
CA ASP A 558 33.21 -6.31 5.98
C ASP A 558 32.33 -6.39 4.72
N ILE A 559 31.45 -7.40 4.63
CA ILE A 559 30.49 -7.51 3.52
C ILE A 559 29.50 -6.35 3.60
N ILE A 560 28.91 -6.07 4.75
CA ILE A 560 27.97 -4.96 4.93
C ILE A 560 28.64 -3.62 4.64
N GLN A 561 29.88 -3.40 5.13
CA GLN A 561 30.62 -2.17 4.83
C GLN A 561 30.80 -1.98 3.32
N LYS A 562 31.15 -3.03 2.60
CA LYS A 562 31.31 -2.98 1.14
C LYS A 562 30.03 -2.65 0.40
N GLU A 563 28.87 -3.13 0.87
CA GLU A 563 27.57 -2.74 0.29
C GLU A 563 27.34 -1.22 0.40
N VAL A 564 27.61 -0.64 1.57
CA VAL A 564 27.50 0.81 1.79
C VAL A 564 28.56 1.58 0.98
N ASP A 565 29.78 1.06 0.88
CA ASP A 565 30.87 1.70 0.14
C ASP A 565 30.64 1.71 -1.38
N THR A 566 29.70 0.90 -1.90
CA THR A 566 29.29 0.99 -3.31
C THR A 566 28.76 2.37 -3.71
N TYR A 567 28.30 3.18 -2.75
CA TYR A 567 27.78 4.54 -2.97
C TYR A 567 28.85 5.62 -2.80
N LYS A 568 29.99 5.29 -2.20
CA LYS A 568 31.11 6.20 -1.99
C LYS A 568 31.99 6.29 -3.24
N LYS A 569 32.96 7.20 -3.23
CA LYS A 569 33.91 7.41 -4.32
C LYS A 569 34.59 6.12 -4.77
N GLY A 570 34.53 5.82 -6.06
CA GLY A 570 35.04 4.58 -6.67
C GLY A 570 34.05 3.41 -6.66
N GLY A 571 32.88 3.56 -6.04
CA GLY A 571 31.85 2.53 -5.97
C GLY A 571 30.90 2.52 -7.17
N LYS A 572 30.16 1.42 -7.33
CA LYS A 572 29.22 1.19 -8.46
C LYS A 572 28.10 2.25 -8.54
N HIS A 573 27.71 2.83 -7.42
CA HIS A 573 26.62 3.80 -7.29
C HIS A 573 27.15 5.20 -6.92
N GLU A 574 28.43 5.48 -7.18
CA GLU A 574 29.06 6.79 -6.95
C GLU A 574 28.23 7.91 -7.60
N GLY A 575 28.01 8.99 -6.84
CA GLY A 575 27.28 10.18 -7.32
C GLY A 575 25.75 10.06 -7.31
N MET A 576 25.20 8.90 -6.90
CA MET A 576 23.74 8.73 -6.75
C MET A 576 23.19 9.59 -5.62
N PHE A 577 23.97 9.73 -4.53
CA PHE A 577 23.67 10.59 -3.39
C PHE A 577 24.88 11.48 -3.07
N PRO A 578 24.67 12.69 -2.52
CA PRO A 578 25.78 13.51 -2.01
C PRO A 578 26.55 12.75 -0.92
N GLU A 579 27.89 12.81 -0.98
CA GLU A 579 28.76 12.03 -0.08
C GLU A 579 28.48 12.31 1.41
N ARG A 580 28.12 13.56 1.75
CA ARG A 580 27.78 13.96 3.13
C ARG A 580 26.46 13.38 3.66
N TRP A 581 25.59 12.81 2.79
CA TRP A 581 24.36 12.11 3.20
C TRP A 581 24.61 10.62 3.48
N LEU A 582 25.74 10.11 3.00
CA LEU A 582 26.09 8.70 3.16
C LEU A 582 26.53 8.42 4.62
N PRO A 583 26.20 7.25 5.17
CA PRO A 583 26.59 6.94 6.53
C PRO A 583 28.09 6.76 6.67
N THR A 584 28.63 7.41 7.70
CA THR A 584 30.03 7.30 8.09
C THR A 584 30.27 6.16 9.07
N ALA A 585 29.27 5.87 9.94
CA ALA A 585 29.30 4.75 10.86
C ALA A 585 28.05 3.89 10.70
N ILE A 586 28.19 2.59 10.98
CA ILE A 586 27.15 1.58 10.81
C ILE A 586 26.94 0.84 12.12
N GLY A 587 25.71 0.80 12.62
CA GLY A 587 25.27 -0.04 13.72
C GLY A 587 24.46 -1.21 13.20
N ILE A 588 24.77 -2.41 13.68
CA ILE A 588 24.03 -3.63 13.34
C ILE A 588 22.90 -3.82 14.35
N CYS A 589 21.67 -3.95 13.85
CA CYS A 589 20.51 -4.30 14.65
C CYS A 589 20.52 -5.80 14.95
N ASP A 590 20.26 -6.17 16.19
CA ASP A 590 20.25 -7.55 16.68
C ASP A 590 18.94 -8.28 16.35
N GLU A 591 17.85 -7.52 16.14
CA GLU A 591 16.53 -8.05 15.78
C GLU A 591 15.96 -7.41 14.50
N GLU A 592 15.02 -8.11 13.87
CA GLU A 592 14.27 -7.59 12.73
C GLU A 592 13.23 -6.56 13.17
N PHE A 593 12.94 -5.58 12.30
CA PHE A 593 11.83 -4.66 12.52
C PHE A 593 10.52 -5.36 12.20
N THR A 594 9.60 -5.40 13.16
CA THR A 594 8.33 -6.10 13.07
C THR A 594 7.18 -5.27 13.61
N ILE A 595 5.95 -5.70 13.34
CA ILE A 595 4.76 -5.09 13.93
C ILE A 595 4.72 -5.41 15.44
N ALA A 596 5.18 -6.59 15.85
CA ALA A 596 5.16 -7.02 17.24
C ALA A 596 6.05 -6.15 18.15
N ASN A 597 7.25 -5.77 17.68
CA ASN A 597 8.13 -4.85 18.41
C ASN A 597 7.85 -3.36 18.11
N LYS A 598 6.80 -3.07 17.34
CA LYS A 598 6.33 -1.73 16.96
C LYS A 598 7.32 -0.91 16.11
N MET A 599 8.40 -1.50 15.64
CA MET A 599 9.34 -0.86 14.71
C MET A 599 8.82 -0.87 13.28
N MET A 600 7.77 -1.66 12.99
CA MET A 600 6.95 -1.54 11.78
C MET A 600 5.49 -1.28 12.14
N ASN A 601 4.79 -0.58 11.26
CA ASN A 601 3.34 -0.39 11.37
C ASN A 601 2.57 -1.53 10.68
N SER A 602 1.22 -1.51 10.76
CA SER A 602 0.35 -2.52 10.15
C SER A 602 0.45 -2.63 8.62
N THR A 603 1.02 -1.61 7.97
CA THR A 603 1.30 -1.58 6.52
C THR A 603 2.74 -1.96 6.17
N MET A 604 3.48 -2.55 7.11
CA MET A 604 4.87 -2.98 6.95
C MET A 604 5.86 -1.83 6.66
N LYS A 605 5.53 -0.60 7.09
CA LYS A 605 6.45 0.55 7.01
C LYS A 605 7.20 0.73 8.32
N ILE A 606 8.47 1.07 8.22
CA ILE A 606 9.34 1.35 9.38
C ILE A 606 8.83 2.58 10.13
N VAL A 607 8.68 2.45 11.43
CA VAL A 607 8.33 3.55 12.35
C VAL A 607 9.62 4.11 12.94
N ARG A 608 10.26 5.02 12.18
CA ARG A 608 11.60 5.59 12.48
C ARG A 608 11.76 5.98 13.95
N GLY A 609 10.83 6.74 14.52
CA GLY A 609 10.93 7.18 15.92
C GLY A 609 10.98 6.01 16.92
N LYS A 610 10.33 4.87 16.61
CA LYS A 610 10.40 3.68 17.47
C LYS A 610 11.72 2.93 17.32
N VAL A 611 12.27 2.91 16.11
CA VAL A 611 13.61 2.36 15.86
C VAL A 611 14.67 3.20 16.60
N GLU A 612 14.60 4.53 16.46
CA GLU A 612 15.53 5.45 17.14
C GLU A 612 15.42 5.38 18.67
N GLU A 613 14.19 5.28 19.21
CA GLU A 613 13.96 5.10 20.66
C GLU A 613 14.58 3.79 21.16
N HIS A 614 14.34 2.68 20.44
CA HIS A 614 14.84 1.35 20.81
C HIS A 614 16.37 1.27 20.73
N TYR A 615 16.96 1.82 19.68
CA TYR A 615 18.41 1.80 19.45
C TYR A 615 19.14 3.07 19.89
N ALA A 616 18.54 3.90 20.77
CA ALA A 616 19.12 5.17 21.20
C ALA A 616 20.56 5.01 21.74
N SER A 617 20.81 4.00 22.58
CA SER A 617 22.14 3.71 23.11
C SER A 617 23.15 3.27 22.03
N LEU A 618 22.70 2.59 20.96
CA LEU A 618 23.55 2.23 19.83
C LEU A 618 23.85 3.47 18.99
N LEU A 619 22.85 4.32 18.74
CA LEU A 619 23.02 5.58 18.01
C LEU A 619 24.05 6.48 18.70
N ASP A 620 23.96 6.68 20.02
CA ASP A 620 24.95 7.45 20.79
C ASP A 620 26.35 6.87 20.68
N TYR A 621 26.45 5.53 20.72
CA TYR A 621 27.73 4.85 20.60
C TYR A 621 28.39 5.04 19.22
N LEU A 622 27.60 5.10 18.13
CA LEU A 622 28.13 5.29 16.79
C LEU A 622 28.83 6.65 16.58
N TYR A 623 28.60 7.62 17.44
CA TYR A 623 29.31 8.91 17.42
C TYR A 623 30.60 8.91 18.24
N THR A 624 30.98 7.78 18.89
CA THR A 624 32.27 7.61 19.55
C THR A 624 33.33 7.14 18.55
N THR A 625 34.62 7.28 18.94
CA THR A 625 35.74 6.81 18.09
C THR A 625 35.66 5.29 17.85
N GLU A 626 35.31 4.51 18.86
CA GLU A 626 35.17 3.04 18.75
C GLU A 626 33.94 2.66 17.89
N GLY A 627 32.80 3.31 18.13
CA GLY A 627 31.56 3.03 17.41
C GLY A 627 31.60 3.42 15.93
N LYS A 628 32.50 4.32 15.54
CA LYS A 628 32.71 4.71 14.14
C LYS A 628 33.28 3.58 13.28
N GLU A 629 34.06 2.68 13.88
CA GLU A 629 34.58 1.50 13.20
C GLU A 629 33.50 0.44 13.09
N ILE A 630 33.31 -0.16 11.91
CA ILE A 630 32.27 -1.19 11.74
C ILE A 630 32.60 -2.45 12.57
N ILE A 631 33.87 -2.79 12.68
CA ILE A 631 34.33 -3.88 13.53
C ILE A 631 34.48 -3.36 14.98
N ASN A 632 33.40 -3.37 15.71
CA ASN A 632 33.32 -2.97 17.11
C ASN A 632 32.58 -4.03 17.95
N PRO A 633 32.72 -4.02 19.28
CA PRO A 633 32.14 -5.04 20.16
C PRO A 633 30.61 -5.16 20.00
N ARG A 634 29.88 -4.05 19.85
CA ARG A 634 28.41 -4.08 19.74
C ARG A 634 27.95 -4.73 18.42
N ASN A 635 28.59 -4.40 17.31
CA ASN A 635 28.27 -4.99 16.00
C ASN A 635 28.62 -6.49 15.95
N LEU A 636 29.73 -6.89 16.57
CA LEU A 636 30.11 -8.31 16.68
C LEU A 636 29.12 -9.11 17.54
N GLU A 637 28.57 -8.49 18.59
CA GLU A 637 27.55 -9.10 19.45
C GLU A 637 26.24 -9.27 18.71
N ALA A 638 25.79 -8.26 17.97
CA ALA A 638 24.53 -8.28 17.22
C ALA A 638 24.48 -9.36 16.12
N LEU A 639 25.64 -9.88 15.68
CA LEU A 639 25.74 -10.96 14.70
C LEU A 639 25.83 -12.37 15.34
N LYS A 640 25.79 -12.47 16.67
CA LYS A 640 25.65 -13.76 17.34
C LYS A 640 24.21 -14.26 17.18
#